data_3e2436036d8fc02b920654912da8070e
#
_entry.id   3e2436036d8fc02b920654912da8070e
#
_cell.length_a   1.000
_cell.length_b   1.000
_cell.length_c   1.000
_cell.angle_alpha   90.00
_cell.angle_beta   90.00
_cell.angle_gamma   90.00
#
_symmetry.space_group_name_H-M   'P 1'
#
loop_
_entity.id
_entity.type
_entity.pdbx_description
1 polymer ?
#
loop_
_entity_poly.entity_id
_entity_poly.type
_entity_poly.pdbx_seq_one_letter_code
_entity_poly.pdbx_strand_id
1 'polypeptide(L)'
;MVQIPENPLILVDGSSYLYRAYHAFPPLTNSAGEPTGAMYGVLNMLRSLILQYQPTHAVVVFDAKGKTFRDELFEHYKSHRPPMPDDLRAQIEPLHKMVKAMGLPLMAVPGVEADDVIGTLAREAERAGRPVLISTGDKDMAQLVTPGITLINTMTNTILGPDEVVTKYGVPPELIIDFLALMGDSSDNIPGVPGVGEKTAQALLQGLGGLDTLYAEPEKIAELSFRGAKTMAAKLEQNKDVAYLSYQLATIKTDVELELTCEELEVQPPAADDLLALFRQYEFKRWTTDVEAGKWLQAKGGKPAAPAAAAAAAEAEEEVEAATALSAEHYVTILDEATLLTWIDKLKQAPLFAFDTETDSLDNISANMVGLSFAVEPGVAAYVPVAHDYLDAPDQIPRERVLTLLKPLLEDEKVLKVGQNLKYDRGILANYDIELRGIAFDTMLESYILDSVAGRHDMDSLSDRWLKHKTITFEEIAGKGKNQLTFNQIALEEAGRYAAEDADVTLQLHLKMWPKLQQHEGPLNIFQHIEMPLVPVLSRVERNGVKIDPAVLHAHSQEIAQRLVELEQRAHEIAGEAFNLSSTKQLQTILFEKQGIKPLKKTPGGAPSTSEEVLEELALDYPLPKVILEYRGLAKLKSTYTDKLPLMINPKTGRVHTSYHQAVTATGRLSSTDPNLQNIPVRNEEGRRIRQAFIAPEDYVIVSADYSQIELRIMAHLSRDKGLLTAFAEGKDIHRATAAEVFGLPLDSVSSEQRRSAKAINFGLIYGMSAFGLARQLNIPRKEAQKYMDLYFERYPGVLEYMERTRAQAKEQGYVETLDGRRLYLPDIKSSNGARRAGAERAAINAPMQGTAADIIKRAMIAVDEWLRSEKPRVRMIMQVHDELVFEVHKDELDAVSKKIHELMENSTTLAVPLLVEVGSGENWDQAH
;
A
#
# COMPACT_ATOMS: atom_id res chain seq x y z
N MET A 1 -24.17 -10.33 -23.03
CA MET A 1 -23.91 -10.40 -21.57
C MET A 1 -25.08 -11.15 -20.92
N VAL A 2 -24.76 -12.20 -20.20
CA VAL A 2 -25.75 -12.94 -19.43
C VAL A 2 -26.29 -12.04 -18.34
N GLN A 3 -27.58 -11.89 -18.26
CA GLN A 3 -28.24 -11.22 -17.13
C GLN A 3 -28.63 -12.27 -16.08
N ILE A 4 -28.20 -12.03 -14.86
CA ILE A 4 -28.60 -12.87 -13.73
C ILE A 4 -29.98 -12.38 -13.29
N PRO A 5 -31.00 -13.27 -13.26
CA PRO A 5 -32.33 -12.91 -12.77
C PRO A 5 -32.28 -12.40 -11.33
N GLU A 6 -33.31 -11.62 -10.95
CA GLU A 6 -33.45 -11.14 -9.59
C GLU A 6 -33.65 -12.30 -8.60
N ASN A 7 -33.07 -12.18 -7.42
CA ASN A 7 -33.17 -13.12 -6.32
C ASN A 7 -32.93 -14.59 -6.71
N PRO A 8 -31.77 -14.95 -7.31
CA PRO A 8 -31.46 -16.33 -7.61
C PRO A 8 -31.16 -17.11 -6.31
N LEU A 9 -31.40 -18.44 -6.34
CA LEU A 9 -30.81 -19.31 -5.33
C LEU A 9 -29.29 -19.32 -5.55
N ILE A 10 -28.52 -18.93 -4.55
CA ILE A 10 -27.06 -18.89 -4.63
C ILE A 10 -26.47 -20.15 -4.00
N LEU A 11 -25.76 -20.90 -4.80
CA LEU A 11 -25.02 -22.08 -4.38
C LEU A 11 -23.53 -21.77 -4.42
N VAL A 12 -22.89 -21.78 -3.27
CA VAL A 12 -21.46 -21.43 -3.16
C VAL A 12 -20.64 -22.71 -2.96
N ASP A 13 -19.66 -22.88 -3.83
CA ASP A 13 -18.64 -23.92 -3.67
C ASP A 13 -17.60 -23.47 -2.63
N GLY A 14 -17.88 -23.79 -1.38
CA GLY A 14 -17.07 -23.40 -0.23
C GLY A 14 -15.66 -24.00 -0.24
N SER A 15 -15.52 -25.22 -0.73
CA SER A 15 -14.22 -25.87 -0.85
C SER A 15 -13.33 -25.18 -1.89
N SER A 16 -13.90 -24.81 -3.02
CA SER A 16 -13.18 -24.01 -4.03
C SER A 16 -12.77 -22.65 -3.47
N TYR A 17 -13.64 -21.98 -2.73
CA TYR A 17 -13.34 -20.73 -2.06
C TYR A 17 -12.21 -20.86 -1.05
N LEU A 18 -12.23 -21.93 -0.26
CA LEU A 18 -11.26 -22.19 0.79
C LEU A 18 -9.83 -22.36 0.24
N TYR A 19 -9.66 -23.25 -0.73
CA TYR A 19 -8.36 -23.48 -1.36
C TYR A 19 -7.85 -22.25 -2.11
N ARG A 20 -8.73 -21.57 -2.78
CA ARG A 20 -8.39 -20.36 -3.51
C ARG A 20 -7.94 -19.24 -2.58
N ALA A 21 -8.66 -19.01 -1.48
CA ALA A 21 -8.27 -18.04 -0.47
C ALA A 21 -6.93 -18.38 0.18
N TYR A 22 -6.71 -19.66 0.46
CA TYR A 22 -5.46 -20.13 1.04
C TYR A 22 -4.24 -19.81 0.17
N HIS A 23 -4.37 -19.97 -1.15
CA HIS A 23 -3.27 -19.69 -2.09
C HIS A 23 -3.16 -18.22 -2.49
N ALA A 24 -4.23 -17.48 -2.42
CA ALA A 24 -4.26 -16.06 -2.83
C ALA A 24 -3.81 -15.10 -1.74
N PHE A 25 -4.01 -15.44 -0.47
CA PHE A 25 -3.66 -14.58 0.65
C PHE A 25 -2.33 -15.00 1.28
N PRO A 26 -1.53 -14.04 1.79
CA PRO A 26 -0.36 -14.38 2.57
C PRO A 26 -0.77 -15.15 3.84
N PRO A 27 0.16 -15.92 4.47
CA PRO A 27 -0.14 -16.66 5.68
C PRO A 27 -0.37 -15.71 6.87
N LEU A 28 -1.57 -15.16 6.98
CA LEU A 28 -1.97 -14.27 8.06
C LEU A 28 -2.26 -15.08 9.31
N THR A 29 -1.88 -14.52 10.45
CA THR A 29 -2.15 -15.08 11.78
C THR A 29 -2.66 -13.99 12.72
N ASN A 30 -3.43 -14.37 13.75
CA ASN A 30 -3.75 -13.47 14.84
C ASN A 30 -2.58 -13.39 15.85
N SER A 31 -2.73 -12.60 16.90
CA SER A 31 -1.68 -12.45 17.94
C SER A 31 -1.39 -13.74 18.71
N ALA A 32 -2.31 -14.68 18.76
CA ALA A 32 -2.13 -16.01 19.34
C ALA A 32 -1.42 -16.99 18.38
N GLY A 33 -1.11 -16.58 17.15
CA GLY A 33 -0.46 -17.41 16.15
C GLY A 33 -1.39 -18.34 15.38
N GLU A 34 -2.69 -18.21 15.56
CA GLU A 34 -3.66 -19.01 14.82
C GLU A 34 -3.77 -18.51 13.37
N PRO A 35 -3.75 -19.39 12.36
CA PRO A 35 -3.85 -18.99 10.96
C PRO A 35 -5.25 -18.45 10.63
N THR A 36 -5.31 -17.34 9.91
CA THR A 36 -6.56 -16.60 9.63
C THR A 36 -6.76 -16.23 8.16
N GLY A 37 -5.74 -16.36 7.32
CA GLY A 37 -5.76 -15.86 5.94
C GLY A 37 -6.84 -16.47 5.05
N ALA A 38 -7.00 -17.79 5.11
CA ALA A 38 -8.00 -18.49 4.31
C ALA A 38 -9.44 -18.15 4.78
N MET A 39 -9.67 -18.10 6.09
CA MET A 39 -10.95 -17.67 6.66
C MET A 39 -11.33 -16.26 6.18
N TYR A 40 -10.39 -15.35 6.29
CA TYR A 40 -10.59 -13.97 5.87
C TYR A 40 -10.97 -13.88 4.38
N GLY A 41 -10.24 -14.60 3.54
CA GLY A 41 -10.49 -14.61 2.10
C GLY A 41 -11.86 -15.16 1.74
N VAL A 42 -12.26 -16.28 2.34
CA VAL A 42 -13.58 -16.90 2.08
C VAL A 42 -14.69 -15.96 2.54
N LEU A 43 -14.61 -15.43 3.74
CA LEU A 43 -15.63 -14.53 4.27
C LEU A 43 -15.78 -13.24 3.45
N ASN A 44 -14.66 -12.71 2.97
CA ASN A 44 -14.67 -11.53 2.12
C ASN A 44 -15.36 -11.80 0.78
N MET A 45 -15.11 -12.96 0.17
CA MET A 45 -15.79 -13.37 -1.06
C MET A 45 -17.29 -13.60 -0.83
N LEU A 46 -17.67 -14.26 0.27
CA LEU A 46 -19.06 -14.49 0.64
C LEU A 46 -19.79 -13.17 0.92
N ARG A 47 -19.17 -12.29 1.69
CA ARG A 47 -19.73 -10.97 1.97
C ARG A 47 -20.02 -10.19 0.69
N SER A 48 -19.06 -10.15 -0.23
CA SER A 48 -19.22 -9.45 -1.51
C SER A 48 -20.36 -10.04 -2.34
N LEU A 49 -20.47 -11.36 -2.40
CA LEU A 49 -21.51 -12.05 -3.14
C LEU A 49 -22.90 -11.76 -2.56
N ILE A 50 -23.05 -11.83 -1.24
CA ILE A 50 -24.33 -11.56 -0.56
C ILE A 50 -24.73 -10.09 -0.72
N LEU A 51 -23.81 -9.16 -0.59
CA LEU A 51 -24.10 -7.73 -0.78
C LEU A 51 -24.49 -7.39 -2.22
N GLN A 52 -23.91 -8.08 -3.19
CA GLN A 52 -24.18 -7.84 -4.61
C GLN A 52 -25.56 -8.36 -5.02
N TYR A 53 -25.93 -9.56 -4.60
CA TYR A 53 -27.14 -10.23 -5.07
C TYR A 53 -28.30 -10.23 -4.07
N GLN A 54 -28.04 -9.98 -2.80
CA GLN A 54 -29.04 -9.96 -1.71
C GLN A 54 -30.04 -11.12 -1.79
N PRO A 55 -29.55 -12.39 -1.80
CA PRO A 55 -30.43 -13.54 -1.99
C PRO A 55 -31.31 -13.78 -0.76
N THR A 56 -32.51 -14.22 -0.96
CA THR A 56 -33.34 -14.76 0.13
C THR A 56 -32.96 -16.20 0.49
N HIS A 57 -32.40 -16.93 -0.46
CA HIS A 57 -31.96 -18.31 -0.31
C HIS A 57 -30.53 -18.49 -0.84
N ALA A 58 -29.70 -19.12 -0.04
CA ALA A 58 -28.33 -19.42 -0.40
C ALA A 58 -27.81 -20.57 0.47
N VAL A 59 -26.77 -21.25 0.03
CA VAL A 59 -26.05 -22.25 0.82
C VAL A 59 -24.59 -22.24 0.45
N VAL A 60 -23.73 -22.45 1.45
CA VAL A 60 -22.29 -22.70 1.26
C VAL A 60 -22.04 -24.17 1.45
N VAL A 61 -21.55 -24.85 0.44
CA VAL A 61 -21.34 -26.29 0.44
C VAL A 61 -19.85 -26.59 0.52
N PHE A 62 -19.46 -27.40 1.50
CA PHE A 62 -18.09 -27.87 1.68
C PHE A 62 -18.00 -29.38 1.48
N ASP A 63 -16.82 -29.87 1.11
CA ASP A 63 -16.56 -31.29 1.11
C ASP A 63 -16.52 -31.81 2.55
N ALA A 64 -17.16 -32.96 2.78
CA ALA A 64 -17.12 -33.65 4.06
C ALA A 64 -15.80 -34.47 4.16
N LYS A 65 -15.43 -34.82 5.38
CA LYS A 65 -14.27 -35.71 5.62
C LYS A 65 -14.60 -37.13 5.16
N GLY A 66 -13.62 -37.78 4.58
CA GLY A 66 -13.73 -39.18 4.20
C GLY A 66 -13.70 -39.42 2.70
N LYS A 67 -13.82 -40.69 2.34
CA LYS A 67 -13.85 -41.11 0.93
C LYS A 67 -15.23 -40.86 0.33
N THR A 68 -15.23 -40.62 -0.97
CA THR A 68 -16.44 -40.48 -1.78
C THR A 68 -16.63 -41.70 -2.67
N PHE A 69 -17.78 -41.82 -3.31
CA PHE A 69 -18.05 -42.91 -4.26
C PHE A 69 -17.05 -42.95 -5.43
N ARG A 70 -16.41 -41.79 -5.76
CA ARG A 70 -15.37 -41.76 -6.82
C ARG A 70 -14.09 -42.45 -6.41
N ASP A 71 -13.75 -42.43 -5.13
CA ASP A 71 -12.60 -43.17 -4.59
C ASP A 71 -12.83 -44.69 -4.68
N GLU A 72 -14.07 -45.15 -4.58
CA GLU A 72 -14.46 -46.54 -4.79
C GLU A 72 -14.45 -46.94 -6.25
N LEU A 73 -14.83 -46.05 -7.15
CA LEU A 73 -14.81 -46.30 -8.60
C LEU A 73 -13.40 -46.32 -9.16
N PHE A 74 -12.51 -45.51 -8.65
CA PHE A 74 -11.13 -45.39 -9.13
C PHE A 74 -10.19 -45.02 -8.00
N GLU A 75 -9.38 -45.98 -7.58
CA GLU A 75 -8.45 -45.84 -6.44
C GLU A 75 -7.47 -44.66 -6.58
N HIS A 76 -7.12 -44.34 -7.82
CA HIS A 76 -6.19 -43.25 -8.11
C HIS A 76 -6.85 -41.87 -8.24
N TYR A 77 -8.15 -41.77 -8.04
CA TYR A 77 -8.85 -40.50 -8.08
C TYR A 77 -8.32 -39.55 -7.01
N LYS A 78 -7.87 -38.36 -7.44
CA LYS A 78 -7.22 -37.35 -6.57
C LYS A 78 -6.03 -37.85 -5.72
N SER A 79 -5.51 -39.06 -5.97
CA SER A 79 -4.48 -39.70 -5.14
C SER A 79 -3.12 -38.97 -5.12
N HIS A 80 -2.85 -38.14 -6.12
CA HIS A 80 -1.63 -37.33 -6.24
C HIS A 80 -1.70 -36.02 -5.47
N ARG A 81 -2.87 -35.64 -4.94
CA ARG A 81 -3.02 -34.45 -4.15
C ARG A 81 -2.30 -34.57 -2.82
N PRO A 82 -1.46 -33.58 -2.43
CA PRO A 82 -0.85 -33.60 -1.12
C PRO A 82 -1.93 -33.49 -0.04
N PRO A 83 -1.67 -34.00 1.17
CA PRO A 83 -2.59 -33.85 2.28
C PRO A 83 -2.81 -32.36 2.58
N MET A 84 -4.01 -32.03 3.07
CA MET A 84 -4.33 -30.66 3.43
C MET A 84 -3.35 -30.15 4.48
N PRO A 85 -2.71 -28.95 4.24
CA PRO A 85 -1.82 -28.35 5.22
C PRO A 85 -2.51 -28.12 6.58
N ASP A 86 -1.77 -28.27 7.66
CA ASP A 86 -2.33 -28.17 9.02
C ASP A 86 -2.85 -26.77 9.34
N ASP A 87 -2.19 -25.73 8.83
CA ASP A 87 -2.63 -24.33 8.97
C ASP A 87 -3.93 -24.04 8.23
N LEU A 88 -4.19 -24.71 7.11
CA LEU A 88 -5.48 -24.65 6.42
C LEU A 88 -6.54 -25.44 7.18
N ARG A 89 -6.19 -26.65 7.63
CA ARG A 89 -7.10 -27.52 8.37
C ARG A 89 -7.63 -26.85 9.65
N ALA A 90 -6.76 -26.12 10.35
CA ALA A 90 -7.12 -25.40 11.57
C ALA A 90 -8.16 -24.30 11.35
N GLN A 91 -8.30 -23.80 10.12
CA GLN A 91 -9.23 -22.72 9.77
C GLN A 91 -10.64 -23.22 9.41
N ILE A 92 -10.82 -24.52 9.16
CA ILE A 92 -12.11 -25.05 8.66
C ILE A 92 -13.22 -24.90 9.68
N GLU A 93 -13.02 -25.37 10.90
CA GLU A 93 -14.07 -25.31 11.93
C GLU A 93 -14.46 -23.88 12.31
N PRO A 94 -13.50 -22.96 12.55
CA PRO A 94 -13.85 -21.55 12.76
C PRO A 94 -14.57 -20.91 11.58
N LEU A 95 -14.16 -21.24 10.35
CA LEU A 95 -14.80 -20.75 9.14
C LEU A 95 -16.26 -21.22 9.06
N HIS A 96 -16.53 -22.49 9.32
CA HIS A 96 -17.90 -23.01 9.34
C HIS A 96 -18.76 -22.28 10.37
N LYS A 97 -18.25 -22.01 11.56
CA LYS A 97 -18.96 -21.24 12.59
C LYS A 97 -19.25 -19.82 12.11
N MET A 98 -18.29 -19.17 11.46
CA MET A 98 -18.47 -17.81 10.93
C MET A 98 -19.51 -17.77 9.80
N VAL A 99 -19.50 -18.73 8.89
CA VAL A 99 -20.47 -18.82 7.79
C VAL A 99 -21.90 -18.98 8.36
N LYS A 100 -22.07 -19.85 9.34
CA LYS A 100 -23.36 -20.04 10.01
C LYS A 100 -23.80 -18.77 10.76
N ALA A 101 -22.88 -18.11 11.43
CA ALA A 101 -23.12 -16.85 12.13
C ALA A 101 -23.48 -15.69 11.18
N MET A 102 -23.03 -15.75 9.92
CA MET A 102 -23.47 -14.83 8.87
C MET A 102 -24.96 -15.02 8.47
N GLY A 103 -25.59 -16.07 8.95
CA GLY A 103 -26.96 -16.41 8.58
C GLY A 103 -27.07 -17.29 7.33
N LEU A 104 -25.95 -17.81 6.84
CA LEU A 104 -25.92 -18.65 5.65
C LEU A 104 -26.06 -20.13 6.03
N PRO A 105 -27.01 -20.87 5.42
CA PRO A 105 -27.00 -22.32 5.49
C PRO A 105 -25.68 -22.92 5.01
N LEU A 106 -25.22 -23.94 5.70
CA LEU A 106 -23.97 -24.64 5.37
C LEU A 106 -24.23 -26.13 5.28
N MET A 107 -23.72 -26.77 4.24
CA MET A 107 -23.85 -28.21 4.02
C MET A 107 -22.49 -28.85 3.79
N ALA A 108 -22.30 -30.04 4.37
CA ALA A 108 -21.18 -30.93 4.12
C ALA A 108 -21.71 -32.37 4.23
N VAL A 109 -21.90 -33.04 3.11
CA VAL A 109 -22.55 -34.36 3.04
C VAL A 109 -21.52 -35.46 2.86
N PRO A 110 -21.44 -36.45 3.79
CA PRO A 110 -20.49 -37.56 3.65
C PRO A 110 -20.74 -38.44 2.41
N GLY A 111 -19.68 -38.99 1.84
CA GLY A 111 -19.75 -39.94 0.73
C GLY A 111 -19.88 -39.36 -0.66
N VAL A 112 -20.08 -38.04 -0.75
CA VAL A 112 -20.15 -37.26 -1.99
C VAL A 112 -19.27 -36.02 -1.90
N GLU A 113 -19.00 -35.39 -3.02
CA GLU A 113 -18.29 -34.13 -3.07
C GLU A 113 -19.27 -32.94 -2.99
N ALA A 114 -18.75 -31.76 -2.66
CA ALA A 114 -19.55 -30.53 -2.68
C ALA A 114 -20.24 -30.30 -4.02
N ASP A 115 -19.59 -30.66 -5.12
CA ASP A 115 -20.11 -30.53 -6.47
C ASP A 115 -21.40 -31.32 -6.67
N ASP A 116 -21.47 -32.51 -6.09
CA ASP A 116 -22.65 -33.38 -6.19
C ASP A 116 -23.84 -32.79 -5.41
N VAL A 117 -23.60 -32.21 -4.27
CA VAL A 117 -24.62 -31.51 -3.47
C VAL A 117 -25.11 -30.29 -4.23
N ILE A 118 -24.20 -29.48 -4.77
CA ILE A 118 -24.55 -28.30 -5.56
C ILE A 118 -25.34 -28.70 -6.80
N GLY A 119 -24.90 -29.74 -7.52
CA GLY A 119 -25.61 -30.23 -8.70
C GLY A 119 -27.02 -30.70 -8.40
N THR A 120 -27.21 -31.39 -7.28
CA THR A 120 -28.52 -31.85 -6.83
C THR A 120 -29.44 -30.67 -6.50
N LEU A 121 -28.97 -29.69 -5.73
CA LEU A 121 -29.76 -28.50 -5.39
C LEU A 121 -30.06 -27.65 -6.60
N ALA A 122 -29.11 -27.49 -7.52
CA ALA A 122 -29.31 -26.73 -8.75
C ALA A 122 -30.40 -27.34 -9.63
N ARG A 123 -30.42 -28.66 -9.81
CA ARG A 123 -31.43 -29.35 -10.59
C ARG A 123 -32.80 -29.32 -9.90
N GLU A 124 -32.86 -29.44 -8.60
CA GLU A 124 -34.07 -29.31 -7.82
C GLU A 124 -34.69 -27.93 -7.99
N ALA A 125 -33.88 -26.88 -7.83
CA ALA A 125 -34.35 -25.49 -7.97
C ALA A 125 -34.80 -25.19 -9.40
N GLU A 126 -34.06 -25.67 -10.42
CA GLU A 126 -34.48 -25.52 -11.83
C GLU A 126 -35.83 -26.15 -12.12
N ARG A 127 -36.08 -27.37 -11.62
CA ARG A 127 -37.40 -28.05 -11.77
C ARG A 127 -38.49 -27.26 -11.08
N ALA A 128 -38.20 -26.55 -10.00
CA ALA A 128 -39.15 -25.68 -9.31
C ALA A 128 -39.28 -24.28 -9.99
N GLY A 129 -38.60 -24.07 -11.11
CA GLY A 129 -38.64 -22.80 -11.83
C GLY A 129 -37.85 -21.67 -11.20
N ARG A 130 -36.98 -21.96 -10.25
CA ARG A 130 -36.20 -20.96 -9.56
C ARG A 130 -34.86 -20.74 -10.26
N PRO A 131 -34.48 -19.49 -10.57
CA PRO A 131 -33.16 -19.21 -11.10
C PRO A 131 -32.04 -19.60 -10.12
N VAL A 132 -30.94 -20.13 -10.63
CA VAL A 132 -29.80 -20.60 -9.84
C VAL A 132 -28.54 -19.88 -10.28
N LEU A 133 -27.75 -19.42 -9.31
CA LEU A 133 -26.41 -18.89 -9.50
C LEU A 133 -25.44 -19.74 -8.70
N ILE A 134 -24.53 -20.43 -9.40
CA ILE A 134 -23.46 -21.22 -8.76
C ILE A 134 -22.20 -20.39 -8.73
N SER A 135 -21.68 -20.12 -7.55
CA SER A 135 -20.38 -19.43 -7.40
C SER A 135 -19.26 -20.44 -7.17
N THR A 136 -18.46 -20.62 -8.18
CA THR A 136 -17.36 -21.59 -8.18
C THR A 136 -16.23 -21.18 -9.12
N GLY A 137 -15.03 -21.69 -8.87
CA GLY A 137 -13.91 -21.63 -9.81
C GLY A 137 -13.68 -22.94 -10.56
N ASP A 138 -14.46 -23.96 -10.27
CA ASP A 138 -14.32 -25.27 -10.86
C ASP A 138 -14.95 -25.35 -12.26
N LYS A 139 -14.14 -25.72 -13.26
CA LYS A 139 -14.58 -25.88 -14.65
C LYS A 139 -15.61 -27.01 -14.82
N ASP A 140 -15.58 -28.02 -13.96
CA ASP A 140 -16.45 -29.19 -14.07
C ASP A 140 -17.91 -28.84 -13.83
N MET A 141 -18.16 -27.80 -13.07
CA MET A 141 -19.49 -27.24 -12.84
C MET A 141 -20.16 -26.69 -14.10
N ALA A 142 -19.41 -26.44 -15.17
CA ALA A 142 -19.97 -25.98 -16.45
C ALA A 142 -20.98 -26.98 -17.05
N GLN A 143 -20.90 -28.26 -16.69
CA GLN A 143 -21.89 -29.28 -17.08
C GLN A 143 -23.30 -29.01 -16.53
N LEU A 144 -23.41 -28.23 -15.47
CA LEU A 144 -24.68 -27.88 -14.83
C LEU A 144 -25.37 -26.68 -15.48
N VAL A 145 -24.68 -25.93 -16.30
CA VAL A 145 -25.21 -24.69 -16.90
C VAL A 145 -26.35 -24.97 -17.82
N THR A 146 -27.45 -24.25 -17.63
CA THR A 146 -28.67 -24.23 -18.46
C THR A 146 -29.16 -22.78 -18.55
N PRO A 147 -30.20 -22.50 -19.30
CA PRO A 147 -30.82 -21.18 -19.25
C PRO A 147 -31.27 -20.73 -17.85
N GLY A 148 -31.56 -21.68 -16.95
CA GLY A 148 -31.97 -21.42 -15.56
C GLY A 148 -30.82 -21.52 -14.54
N ILE A 149 -29.67 -22.05 -14.92
CA ILE A 149 -28.50 -22.23 -14.04
C ILE A 149 -27.29 -21.51 -14.62
N THR A 150 -26.79 -20.53 -13.92
CA THR A 150 -25.63 -19.69 -14.33
C THR A 150 -24.46 -19.89 -13.38
N LEU A 151 -23.24 -19.90 -13.90
CA LEU A 151 -22.02 -19.90 -13.09
C LEU A 151 -21.45 -18.50 -12.95
N ILE A 152 -20.90 -18.20 -11.80
CA ILE A 152 -20.09 -17.01 -11.58
C ILE A 152 -18.75 -17.37 -10.94
N ASN A 153 -17.68 -16.84 -11.49
CA ASN A 153 -16.37 -16.82 -10.85
C ASN A 153 -16.13 -15.41 -10.32
N THR A 154 -16.26 -15.24 -9.02
CA THR A 154 -16.17 -13.92 -8.36
C THR A 154 -14.78 -13.29 -8.40
N MET A 155 -13.73 -14.07 -8.60
CA MET A 155 -12.37 -13.50 -8.71
C MET A 155 -12.09 -12.89 -10.07
N THR A 156 -12.56 -13.50 -11.13
CA THR A 156 -12.40 -13.01 -12.50
C THR A 156 -13.60 -12.20 -12.99
N ASN A 157 -14.63 -12.14 -12.16
CA ASN A 157 -15.94 -11.55 -12.48
C ASN A 157 -16.53 -12.10 -13.80
N THR A 158 -16.28 -13.38 -14.07
CA THR A 158 -16.71 -14.07 -15.27
C THR A 158 -18.04 -14.77 -14.98
N ILE A 159 -19.04 -14.51 -15.82
CA ILE A 159 -20.39 -15.10 -15.74
C ILE A 159 -20.56 -16.01 -16.96
N LEU A 160 -20.96 -17.26 -16.71
CA LEU A 160 -21.14 -18.27 -17.74
C LEU A 160 -22.60 -18.75 -17.81
N GLY A 161 -23.28 -18.38 -18.87
CA GLY A 161 -24.49 -19.02 -19.34
C GLY A 161 -24.14 -20.06 -20.44
N PRO A 162 -25.16 -20.66 -21.09
CA PRO A 162 -24.90 -21.69 -22.11
C PRO A 162 -23.98 -21.24 -23.26
N ASP A 163 -24.18 -20.05 -23.79
CA ASP A 163 -23.39 -19.51 -24.91
C ASP A 163 -21.95 -19.22 -24.48
N GLU A 164 -21.75 -18.72 -23.28
CA GLU A 164 -20.44 -18.40 -22.71
C GLU A 164 -19.64 -19.68 -22.42
N VAL A 165 -20.29 -20.79 -22.06
CA VAL A 165 -19.66 -22.10 -21.92
C VAL A 165 -19.09 -22.57 -23.27
N VAL A 166 -19.87 -22.44 -24.34
CA VAL A 166 -19.41 -22.75 -25.69
C VAL A 166 -18.21 -21.90 -26.10
N THR A 167 -18.28 -20.61 -25.84
CA THR A 167 -17.19 -19.68 -26.15
C THR A 167 -15.91 -20.03 -25.39
N LYS A 168 -16.03 -20.42 -24.14
CA LYS A 168 -14.88 -20.69 -23.25
C LYS A 168 -14.28 -22.07 -23.47
N TYR A 169 -15.10 -23.10 -23.59
CA TYR A 169 -14.66 -24.49 -23.62
C TYR A 169 -14.77 -25.15 -25.03
N GLY A 170 -15.40 -24.49 -25.97
CA GLY A 170 -15.58 -24.98 -27.33
C GLY A 170 -16.67 -26.04 -27.49
N VAL A 171 -17.39 -26.37 -26.41
CA VAL A 171 -18.49 -27.32 -26.41
C VAL A 171 -19.64 -26.81 -25.56
N PRO A 172 -20.90 -27.17 -25.85
CA PRO A 172 -22.03 -26.78 -25.02
C PRO A 172 -22.02 -27.49 -23.67
N PRO A 173 -22.78 -27.00 -22.66
CA PRO A 173 -22.85 -27.63 -21.35
C PRO A 173 -23.16 -29.13 -21.38
N GLU A 174 -24.00 -29.59 -22.27
CA GLU A 174 -24.39 -30.98 -22.44
C GLU A 174 -23.24 -31.91 -22.83
N LEU A 175 -22.17 -31.36 -23.38
CA LEU A 175 -20.98 -32.11 -23.83
C LEU A 175 -19.74 -31.87 -22.94
N ILE A 176 -19.88 -31.16 -21.84
CA ILE A 176 -18.76 -30.91 -20.90
C ILE A 176 -18.28 -32.21 -20.25
N ILE A 177 -19.19 -33.12 -19.87
CA ILE A 177 -18.81 -34.39 -19.29
C ILE A 177 -18.02 -35.24 -20.32
N ASP A 178 -18.52 -35.31 -21.55
CA ASP A 178 -17.85 -35.98 -22.67
C ASP A 178 -16.47 -35.38 -22.97
N PHE A 179 -16.39 -34.04 -22.90
CA PHE A 179 -15.16 -33.30 -23.08
C PHE A 179 -14.08 -33.69 -22.03
N LEU A 180 -14.50 -33.71 -20.76
CA LEU A 180 -13.61 -34.12 -19.66
C LEU A 180 -13.27 -35.62 -19.73
N ALA A 181 -14.21 -36.45 -20.18
CA ALA A 181 -13.97 -37.86 -20.34
C ALA A 181 -12.93 -38.21 -21.43
N LEU A 182 -12.91 -37.43 -22.50
CA LEU A 182 -11.94 -37.56 -23.60
C LEU A 182 -10.58 -36.94 -23.20
N MET A 183 -10.58 -35.74 -22.73
CA MET A 183 -9.37 -34.98 -22.43
C MET A 183 -8.69 -35.44 -21.12
N GLY A 184 -9.49 -35.89 -20.16
CA GLY A 184 -9.06 -36.15 -18.79
C GLY A 184 -8.94 -34.87 -18.00
N ASP A 185 -8.63 -35.01 -16.74
CA ASP A 185 -8.34 -33.89 -15.84
C ASP A 185 -7.19 -34.25 -14.91
N SER A 186 -6.06 -33.61 -15.12
CA SER A 186 -4.87 -33.80 -14.28
C SER A 186 -5.06 -33.33 -12.86
N SER A 187 -5.94 -32.36 -12.62
CA SER A 187 -6.19 -31.82 -11.28
C SER A 187 -6.91 -32.82 -10.38
N ASP A 188 -7.75 -33.69 -10.94
CA ASP A 188 -8.50 -34.72 -10.25
C ASP A 188 -7.98 -36.14 -10.53
N ASN A 189 -6.93 -36.20 -11.32
CA ASN A 189 -6.36 -37.46 -11.78
C ASN A 189 -7.36 -38.34 -12.57
N ILE A 190 -8.23 -37.67 -13.34
CA ILE A 190 -9.12 -38.35 -14.29
C ILE A 190 -8.31 -38.69 -15.53
N PRO A 191 -8.21 -40.02 -15.92
CA PRO A 191 -7.25 -40.41 -16.92
C PRO A 191 -7.50 -39.89 -18.33
N GLY A 192 -8.73 -39.83 -18.77
CA GLY A 192 -9.06 -39.48 -20.14
C GLY A 192 -8.55 -40.51 -21.13
N VAL A 193 -8.66 -40.22 -22.41
CA VAL A 193 -8.14 -41.06 -23.48
C VAL A 193 -6.71 -40.61 -23.79
N PRO A 194 -5.70 -41.52 -23.65
CA PRO A 194 -4.31 -41.16 -23.96
C PRO A 194 -4.13 -40.54 -25.35
N GLY A 195 -3.47 -39.38 -25.40
CA GLY A 195 -3.20 -38.69 -26.66
C GLY A 195 -4.36 -37.83 -27.20
N VAL A 196 -5.43 -37.71 -26.44
CA VAL A 196 -6.52 -36.79 -26.75
C VAL A 196 -6.38 -35.53 -25.89
N GLY A 197 -6.00 -34.45 -26.47
CA GLY A 197 -5.91 -33.15 -25.84
C GLY A 197 -7.17 -32.30 -26.07
N GLU A 198 -7.17 -31.11 -25.53
CA GLU A 198 -8.29 -30.17 -25.59
C GLU A 198 -8.84 -29.95 -26.99
N LYS A 199 -7.97 -29.64 -27.96
CA LYS A 199 -8.38 -29.34 -29.35
C LYS A 199 -8.94 -30.57 -30.06
N THR A 200 -8.35 -31.75 -29.80
CA THR A 200 -8.85 -32.98 -30.37
C THR A 200 -10.20 -33.36 -29.80
N ALA A 201 -10.38 -33.23 -28.49
CA ALA A 201 -11.67 -33.48 -27.85
C ALA A 201 -12.74 -32.53 -28.38
N GLN A 202 -12.44 -31.25 -28.53
CA GLN A 202 -13.35 -30.26 -29.11
C GLN A 202 -13.74 -30.65 -30.54
N ALA A 203 -12.78 -31.00 -31.39
CA ALA A 203 -13.05 -31.40 -32.77
C ALA A 203 -13.94 -32.63 -32.87
N LEU A 204 -13.73 -33.64 -32.04
CA LEU A 204 -14.55 -34.87 -31.98
C LEU A 204 -16.00 -34.54 -31.58
N LEU A 205 -16.17 -33.77 -30.53
CA LEU A 205 -17.49 -33.42 -29.98
C LEU A 205 -18.27 -32.46 -30.87
N GLN A 206 -17.58 -31.45 -31.42
CA GLN A 206 -18.20 -30.51 -32.35
C GLN A 206 -18.63 -31.20 -33.65
N GLY A 207 -17.81 -32.19 -34.09
CA GLY A 207 -18.10 -32.89 -35.35
C GLY A 207 -19.19 -33.96 -35.25
N LEU A 208 -19.22 -34.74 -34.19
CA LEU A 208 -20.06 -35.95 -34.08
C LEU A 208 -20.97 -35.94 -32.84
N GLY A 209 -20.72 -35.17 -31.83
CA GLY A 209 -21.46 -35.17 -30.57
C GLY A 209 -20.77 -35.94 -29.47
N GLY A 210 -21.51 -36.52 -28.52
CA GLY A 210 -20.95 -37.17 -27.32
C GLY A 210 -20.29 -38.51 -27.53
N LEU A 211 -19.81 -39.15 -26.46
CA LEU A 211 -19.12 -40.44 -26.47
C LEU A 211 -19.93 -41.55 -27.11
N ASP A 212 -21.21 -41.62 -26.81
CA ASP A 212 -22.07 -42.69 -27.37
C ASP A 212 -22.16 -42.59 -28.88
N THR A 213 -22.22 -41.41 -29.46
CA THR A 213 -22.21 -41.16 -30.89
C THR A 213 -20.86 -41.49 -31.51
N LEU A 214 -19.77 -41.13 -30.86
CA LEU A 214 -18.40 -41.44 -31.30
C LEU A 214 -18.17 -42.96 -31.41
N TYR A 215 -18.67 -43.73 -30.46
CA TYR A 215 -18.54 -45.19 -30.45
C TYR A 215 -19.57 -45.94 -31.33
N ALA A 216 -20.71 -45.29 -31.60
CA ALA A 216 -21.71 -45.84 -32.51
C ALA A 216 -21.37 -45.64 -34.00
N GLU A 217 -20.67 -44.58 -34.33
CA GLU A 217 -20.31 -44.17 -35.69
C GLU A 217 -18.82 -43.90 -35.84
N PRO A 218 -17.92 -44.90 -35.56
CA PRO A 218 -16.48 -44.69 -35.55
C PRO A 218 -15.90 -44.36 -36.94
N GLU A 219 -16.56 -44.78 -38.01
CA GLU A 219 -16.17 -44.49 -39.40
C GLU A 219 -16.22 -43.01 -39.73
N LYS A 220 -17.11 -42.25 -39.13
CA LYS A 220 -17.24 -40.80 -39.33
C LYS A 220 -16.10 -39.98 -38.71
N ILE A 221 -15.38 -40.53 -37.77
CA ILE A 221 -14.26 -39.87 -37.11
C ILE A 221 -13.14 -39.54 -38.10
N ALA A 222 -12.85 -40.46 -39.02
CA ALA A 222 -11.81 -40.25 -40.04
C ALA A 222 -12.13 -39.11 -41.04
N GLU A 223 -13.38 -38.72 -41.14
CA GLU A 223 -13.85 -37.61 -42.02
C GLU A 223 -13.66 -36.23 -41.38
N LEU A 224 -13.34 -36.18 -40.08
CA LEU A 224 -13.16 -34.90 -39.37
C LEU A 224 -11.84 -34.24 -39.67
N SER A 225 -11.80 -32.92 -39.61
CA SER A 225 -10.66 -32.10 -39.99
C SER A 225 -9.77 -31.78 -38.76
N PHE A 226 -9.04 -32.77 -38.28
CA PHE A 226 -7.98 -32.58 -37.28
C PHE A 226 -6.82 -33.55 -37.49
N ARG A 227 -5.69 -33.19 -36.95
CA ARG A 227 -4.47 -34.02 -37.08
C ARG A 227 -4.63 -35.35 -36.31
N GLY A 228 -4.55 -36.47 -37.03
CA GLY A 228 -4.68 -37.80 -36.44
C GLY A 228 -6.09 -38.40 -36.56
N ALA A 229 -7.03 -37.76 -37.26
CA ALA A 229 -8.41 -38.21 -37.42
C ALA A 229 -8.52 -39.66 -37.93
N LYS A 230 -7.66 -40.06 -38.86
CA LYS A 230 -7.69 -41.39 -39.43
C LYS A 230 -7.36 -42.55 -38.47
N THR A 231 -6.60 -42.26 -37.41
CA THR A 231 -6.19 -43.27 -36.41
C THR A 231 -6.94 -43.16 -35.10
N MET A 232 -7.76 -42.13 -34.98
CA MET A 232 -8.46 -41.79 -33.73
C MET A 232 -9.52 -42.82 -33.35
N ALA A 233 -10.26 -43.36 -34.29
CA ALA A 233 -11.28 -44.40 -34.04
C ALA A 233 -10.68 -45.66 -33.38
N ALA A 234 -9.52 -46.11 -33.85
CA ALA A 234 -8.83 -47.26 -33.24
C ALA A 234 -8.32 -46.93 -31.83
N LYS A 235 -7.81 -45.70 -31.60
CA LYS A 235 -7.34 -45.23 -30.30
C LYS A 235 -8.49 -45.16 -29.29
N LEU A 236 -9.63 -44.63 -29.68
CA LEU A 236 -10.83 -44.56 -28.85
C LEU A 236 -11.32 -45.97 -28.49
N GLU A 237 -11.37 -46.93 -29.45
CA GLU A 237 -11.81 -48.28 -29.19
C GLU A 237 -10.90 -49.01 -28.19
N GLN A 238 -9.58 -48.82 -28.30
CA GLN A 238 -8.62 -49.39 -27.36
C GLN A 238 -8.77 -48.85 -25.95
N ASN A 239 -9.30 -47.64 -25.80
CA ASN A 239 -9.41 -46.94 -24.53
C ASN A 239 -10.90 -46.69 -24.12
N LYS A 240 -11.81 -47.50 -24.67
CA LYS A 240 -13.24 -47.34 -24.42
C LYS A 240 -13.60 -47.37 -22.94
N ASP A 241 -13.07 -48.37 -22.20
CA ASP A 241 -13.33 -48.54 -20.79
C ASP A 241 -12.81 -47.36 -19.97
N VAL A 242 -11.64 -46.85 -20.31
CA VAL A 242 -11.04 -45.67 -19.66
C VAL A 242 -11.86 -44.40 -19.95
N ALA A 243 -12.34 -44.27 -21.20
CA ALA A 243 -13.19 -43.12 -21.57
C ALA A 243 -14.50 -43.10 -20.75
N TYR A 244 -15.17 -44.24 -20.62
CA TYR A 244 -16.40 -44.32 -19.83
C TYR A 244 -16.17 -44.25 -18.32
N LEU A 245 -15.03 -44.80 -17.83
CA LEU A 245 -14.62 -44.55 -16.43
C LEU A 245 -14.42 -43.05 -16.16
N SER A 246 -13.70 -42.38 -17.06
CA SER A 246 -13.48 -40.93 -16.98
C SER A 246 -14.80 -40.16 -17.04
N TYR A 247 -15.74 -40.59 -17.86
CA TYR A 247 -17.08 -40.03 -17.94
C TYR A 247 -17.81 -40.13 -16.58
N GLN A 248 -17.76 -41.29 -15.93
CA GLN A 248 -18.36 -41.52 -14.63
C GLN A 248 -17.71 -40.62 -13.52
N LEU A 249 -16.39 -40.51 -13.54
CA LEU A 249 -15.63 -39.71 -12.59
C LEU A 249 -15.94 -38.21 -12.76
N ALA A 250 -16.09 -37.75 -14.00
CA ALA A 250 -16.37 -36.35 -14.33
C ALA A 250 -17.83 -35.96 -14.12
N THR A 251 -18.73 -36.92 -14.04
CA THR A 251 -20.17 -36.66 -13.90
C THR A 251 -20.52 -36.22 -12.48
N ILE A 252 -21.11 -35.05 -12.35
CA ILE A 252 -21.65 -34.55 -11.08
C ILE A 252 -22.97 -35.29 -10.81
N LYS A 253 -23.07 -35.90 -9.62
CA LYS A 253 -24.28 -36.56 -9.17
C LYS A 253 -25.36 -35.54 -8.84
N THR A 254 -26.56 -35.70 -9.38
CA THR A 254 -27.68 -34.75 -9.22
C THR A 254 -28.88 -35.33 -8.47
N ASP A 255 -28.67 -36.46 -7.83
CA ASP A 255 -29.71 -37.23 -7.10
C ASP A 255 -29.27 -37.62 -5.68
N VAL A 256 -28.42 -36.77 -5.07
CA VAL A 256 -27.99 -36.98 -3.67
C VAL A 256 -29.14 -36.79 -2.71
N GLU A 257 -29.31 -37.70 -1.75
CA GLU A 257 -30.28 -37.52 -0.66
C GLU A 257 -29.78 -36.43 0.29
N LEU A 258 -30.57 -35.36 0.41
CA LEU A 258 -30.24 -34.19 1.22
C LEU A 258 -31.27 -34.01 2.33
N GLU A 259 -30.83 -33.56 3.49
CA GLU A 259 -31.69 -33.26 4.64
C GLU A 259 -32.57 -32.03 4.42
N LEU A 260 -32.10 -31.08 3.62
CA LEU A 260 -32.75 -29.82 3.33
C LEU A 260 -33.09 -29.70 1.85
N THR A 261 -34.30 -29.18 1.55
CA THR A 261 -34.70 -28.81 0.20
C THR A 261 -34.20 -27.41 -0.14
N CYS A 262 -34.20 -27.03 -1.43
CA CYS A 262 -33.75 -25.69 -1.81
C CYS A 262 -34.62 -24.57 -1.23
N GLU A 263 -35.88 -24.84 -0.90
CA GLU A 263 -36.79 -23.87 -0.27
C GLU A 263 -36.47 -23.62 1.21
N GLU A 264 -35.85 -24.59 1.88
CA GLU A 264 -35.43 -24.49 3.27
C GLU A 264 -34.05 -23.80 3.46
N LEU A 265 -33.39 -23.46 2.37
CA LEU A 265 -32.07 -22.78 2.40
C LEU A 265 -32.23 -21.25 2.56
N GLU A 266 -33.12 -20.82 3.42
CA GLU A 266 -33.38 -19.40 3.66
C GLU A 266 -32.23 -18.74 4.41
N VAL A 267 -31.77 -17.59 3.89
CA VAL A 267 -30.76 -16.77 4.53
C VAL A 267 -31.35 -16.10 5.75
N GLN A 268 -30.77 -16.34 6.90
CA GLN A 268 -31.20 -15.78 8.18
C GLN A 268 -30.47 -14.47 8.45
N PRO A 269 -31.02 -13.59 9.34
CA PRO A 269 -30.27 -12.45 9.83
C PRO A 269 -28.94 -12.90 10.49
N PRO A 270 -27.85 -12.12 10.35
CA PRO A 270 -26.60 -12.48 11.00
C PRO A 270 -26.74 -12.60 12.52
N ALA A 271 -26.12 -13.62 13.11
CA ALA A 271 -25.99 -13.75 14.57
C ALA A 271 -24.84 -12.84 15.04
N ALA A 272 -25.14 -11.58 15.31
CA ALA A 272 -24.15 -10.55 15.59
C ALA A 272 -23.24 -10.88 16.75
N ASP A 273 -23.76 -11.42 17.84
CA ASP A 273 -22.98 -11.78 19.04
C ASP A 273 -21.96 -12.88 18.73
N ASP A 274 -22.37 -13.89 17.96
CA ASP A 274 -21.49 -14.97 17.55
C ASP A 274 -20.41 -14.48 16.56
N LEU A 275 -20.75 -13.61 15.61
CA LEU A 275 -19.80 -12.97 14.71
C LEU A 275 -18.79 -12.11 15.47
N LEU A 276 -19.25 -11.30 16.41
CA LEU A 276 -18.37 -10.47 17.24
C LEU A 276 -17.38 -11.28 18.03
N ALA A 277 -17.84 -12.36 18.67
CA ALA A 277 -16.97 -13.26 19.42
C ALA A 277 -15.87 -13.87 18.53
N LEU A 278 -16.25 -14.35 17.34
CA LEU A 278 -15.34 -14.96 16.39
C LEU A 278 -14.39 -13.92 15.76
N PHE A 279 -14.89 -12.77 15.34
CA PHE A 279 -14.06 -11.73 14.75
C PHE A 279 -13.09 -11.10 15.73
N ARG A 280 -13.45 -10.99 17.02
CA ARG A 280 -12.54 -10.57 18.08
C ARG A 280 -11.48 -11.62 18.35
N GLN A 281 -11.86 -12.90 18.42
CA GLN A 281 -10.91 -14.01 18.62
C GLN A 281 -9.85 -14.05 17.52
N TYR A 282 -10.26 -13.91 16.26
CA TYR A 282 -9.36 -13.96 15.10
C TYR A 282 -8.85 -12.59 14.65
N GLU A 283 -9.18 -11.52 15.39
CA GLU A 283 -8.68 -10.16 15.22
C GLU A 283 -9.03 -9.51 13.87
N PHE A 284 -10.22 -9.77 13.36
CA PHE A 284 -10.77 -9.08 12.20
C PHE A 284 -11.34 -7.72 12.60
N LYS A 285 -10.46 -6.80 12.96
CA LYS A 285 -10.79 -5.50 13.60
C LYS A 285 -11.81 -4.67 12.81
N ARG A 286 -11.63 -4.56 11.51
CA ARG A 286 -12.54 -3.80 10.65
C ARG A 286 -13.94 -4.41 10.63
N TRP A 287 -14.01 -5.73 10.50
CA TRP A 287 -15.29 -6.43 10.47
C TRP A 287 -15.98 -6.45 11.84
N THR A 288 -15.20 -6.46 12.90
CA THR A 288 -15.74 -6.28 14.25
C THR A 288 -16.46 -4.94 14.36
N THR A 289 -15.83 -3.87 13.92
CA THR A 289 -16.44 -2.52 13.87
C THR A 289 -17.68 -2.48 12.98
N ASP A 290 -17.63 -3.13 11.82
CA ASP A 290 -18.78 -3.19 10.90
C ASP A 290 -19.99 -3.92 11.52
N VAL A 291 -19.73 -5.00 12.27
CA VAL A 291 -20.79 -5.75 12.96
C VAL A 291 -21.36 -4.96 14.12
N GLU A 292 -20.52 -4.31 14.92
CA GLU A 292 -20.92 -3.43 16.03
C GLU A 292 -21.82 -2.28 15.53
N ALA A 293 -21.49 -1.73 14.37
CA ALA A 293 -22.28 -0.68 13.72
C ALA A 293 -23.52 -1.18 12.96
N GLY A 294 -23.80 -2.50 12.99
CA GLY A 294 -24.90 -3.09 12.20
C GLY A 294 -24.72 -3.01 10.69
N LYS A 295 -23.48 -2.76 10.19
CA LYS A 295 -23.17 -2.51 8.77
C LYS A 295 -22.52 -3.71 8.07
N TRP A 296 -22.39 -4.85 8.72
CA TRP A 296 -21.67 -6.00 8.18
C TRP A 296 -22.20 -6.50 6.84
N LEU A 297 -23.54 -6.64 6.70
CA LEU A 297 -24.22 -7.10 5.48
C LEU A 297 -25.21 -6.07 4.90
N GLN A 298 -25.00 -4.79 5.16
CA GLN A 298 -25.78 -3.73 4.54
C GLN A 298 -25.26 -3.40 3.14
N ALA A 299 -26.15 -3.50 2.16
CA ALA A 299 -25.92 -2.86 0.86
C ALA A 299 -26.07 -1.34 1.00
N LYS A 300 -25.37 -0.56 0.20
CA LYS A 300 -25.56 0.89 0.12
C LYS A 300 -27.03 1.17 -0.23
N GLY A 301 -27.82 1.59 0.76
CA GLY A 301 -29.23 1.96 0.62
C GLY A 301 -30.26 1.02 1.24
N GLY A 302 -29.85 -0.06 1.92
CA GLY A 302 -30.77 -1.00 2.58
C GLY A 302 -30.91 -0.77 4.09
N LYS A 303 -32.08 -1.09 4.65
CA LYS A 303 -32.34 -1.04 6.10
C LYS A 303 -31.52 -2.08 6.87
N PRO A 304 -31.01 -1.75 8.08
CA PRO A 304 -30.20 -2.68 8.86
C PRO A 304 -31.00 -3.86 9.41
N ALA A 305 -30.47 -5.07 9.24
CA ALA A 305 -30.88 -6.24 10.01
C ALA A 305 -29.97 -6.35 11.23
N ALA A 306 -30.26 -5.61 12.29
CA ALA A 306 -29.53 -5.71 13.55
C ALA A 306 -30.29 -6.57 14.56
N PRO A 307 -29.64 -7.51 15.28
CA PRO A 307 -30.24 -8.16 16.45
C PRO A 307 -30.44 -7.17 17.59
N ALA A 308 -31.53 -7.32 18.33
CA ALA A 308 -31.96 -6.37 19.34
C ALA A 308 -30.95 -6.07 20.49
N ALA A 309 -30.03 -7.00 20.78
CA ALA A 309 -29.02 -6.82 21.84
C ALA A 309 -27.82 -5.97 21.39
N ALA A 310 -27.41 -6.08 20.09
CA ALA A 310 -26.38 -5.23 19.50
C ALA A 310 -26.88 -3.81 19.24
N ALA A 311 -28.18 -3.66 18.91
CA ALA A 311 -28.84 -2.37 18.76
C ALA A 311 -28.93 -1.63 20.12
N ALA A 312 -29.20 -2.33 21.22
CA ALA A 312 -29.27 -1.72 22.55
C ALA A 312 -27.89 -1.31 23.10
N ALA A 313 -26.81 -2.07 22.79
CA ALA A 313 -25.45 -1.70 23.15
C ALA A 313 -24.91 -0.56 22.28
N ALA A 314 -25.25 -0.55 20.98
CA ALA A 314 -24.94 0.53 20.06
C ALA A 314 -25.75 1.81 20.39
N GLU A 315 -27.02 1.70 20.80
CA GLU A 315 -27.82 2.83 21.29
C GLU A 315 -27.29 3.41 22.57
N ALA A 316 -26.74 2.59 23.50
CA ALA A 316 -26.13 3.07 24.74
C ALA A 316 -24.75 3.73 24.53
N GLU A 317 -23.98 3.24 23.55
CA GLU A 317 -22.73 3.90 23.09
C GLU A 317 -23.03 5.10 22.20
N GLU A 318 -24.08 5.04 21.36
CA GLU A 318 -24.57 6.18 20.57
C GLU A 318 -25.18 7.28 21.45
N GLU A 319 -25.81 7.00 22.59
CA GLU A 319 -26.28 8.05 23.50
C GLU A 319 -25.13 8.78 24.20
N VAL A 320 -23.99 8.13 24.42
CA VAL A 320 -22.78 8.78 24.95
C VAL A 320 -21.94 9.40 23.82
N GLU A 321 -21.98 8.85 22.61
CA GLU A 321 -21.33 9.41 21.41
C GLU A 321 -22.25 10.33 20.60
N ALA A 322 -23.55 10.23 20.67
CA ALA A 322 -24.53 11.12 20.01
C ALA A 322 -24.48 12.56 20.56
N ALA A 323 -23.89 12.75 21.74
CA ALA A 323 -23.52 14.08 22.23
C ALA A 323 -22.36 14.71 21.43
N THR A 324 -21.71 13.94 20.53
CA THR A 324 -20.60 14.35 19.68
C THR A 324 -20.84 14.07 18.19
N ALA A 325 -22.04 13.60 17.81
CA ALA A 325 -22.38 13.36 16.41
C ALA A 325 -22.27 14.68 15.63
N LEU A 326 -21.61 14.60 14.46
CA LEU A 326 -21.47 15.74 13.56
C LEU A 326 -22.85 16.16 13.05
N SER A 327 -23.37 17.25 13.59
CA SER A 327 -24.61 17.86 13.16
C SER A 327 -24.34 19.03 12.22
N ALA A 328 -24.86 18.98 11.00
CA ALA A 328 -24.76 20.05 10.03
C ALA A 328 -25.79 21.18 10.25
N GLU A 329 -26.59 21.12 11.32
CA GLU A 329 -27.66 22.11 11.59
C GLU A 329 -27.16 23.56 11.74
N HIS A 330 -25.93 23.72 12.21
CA HIS A 330 -25.31 25.01 12.44
C HIS A 330 -24.17 25.31 11.45
N TYR A 331 -24.21 24.68 10.30
CA TYR A 331 -23.29 25.00 9.21
C TYR A 331 -23.86 26.16 8.39
N VAL A 332 -23.08 27.22 8.23
CA VAL A 332 -23.50 28.47 7.59
C VAL A 332 -22.65 28.72 6.35
N THR A 333 -23.28 29.03 5.24
CA THR A 333 -22.61 29.61 4.06
C THR A 333 -22.73 31.12 4.13
N ILE A 334 -21.59 31.83 4.19
CA ILE A 334 -21.52 33.28 4.39
C ILE A 334 -21.47 33.97 3.02
N LEU A 335 -22.55 34.69 2.67
CA LEU A 335 -22.68 35.39 1.40
C LEU A 335 -22.69 36.92 1.55
N ASP A 336 -22.77 37.44 2.76
CA ASP A 336 -22.82 38.88 3.04
C ASP A 336 -21.79 39.31 4.08
N GLU A 337 -21.34 40.55 3.99
CA GLU A 337 -20.28 41.09 4.84
C GLU A 337 -20.71 41.19 6.33
N ALA A 338 -21.98 41.46 6.61
CA ALA A 338 -22.48 41.56 7.99
C ALA A 338 -22.34 40.22 8.72
N THR A 339 -22.70 39.12 8.06
CA THR A 339 -22.55 37.77 8.60
C THR A 339 -21.06 37.41 8.76
N LEU A 340 -20.21 37.82 7.81
CA LEU A 340 -18.76 37.58 7.90
C LEU A 340 -18.17 38.31 9.11
N LEU A 341 -18.55 39.56 9.36
CA LEU A 341 -18.09 40.33 10.52
C LEU A 341 -18.51 39.69 11.84
N THR A 342 -19.73 39.18 11.91
CA THR A 342 -20.20 38.41 13.09
C THR A 342 -19.32 37.20 13.34
N TRP A 343 -18.96 36.43 12.30
CA TRP A 343 -18.07 35.30 12.41
C TRP A 343 -16.64 35.68 12.78
N ILE A 344 -16.13 36.80 12.25
CA ILE A 344 -14.80 37.31 12.62
C ILE A 344 -14.75 37.60 14.13
N ASP A 345 -15.80 38.16 14.69
CA ASP A 345 -15.89 38.39 16.15
C ASP A 345 -15.89 37.07 16.93
N LYS A 346 -16.62 36.06 16.46
CA LYS A 346 -16.57 34.70 17.04
C LYS A 346 -15.17 34.10 17.01
N LEU A 347 -14.47 34.26 15.88
CA LEU A 347 -13.11 33.75 15.71
C LEU A 347 -12.11 34.45 16.64
N LYS A 348 -12.26 35.75 16.84
CA LYS A 348 -11.40 36.51 17.76
C LYS A 348 -11.59 36.10 19.22
N GLN A 349 -12.81 35.74 19.61
CA GLN A 349 -13.15 35.35 20.97
C GLN A 349 -12.86 33.86 21.24
N ALA A 350 -12.75 33.04 20.23
CA ALA A 350 -12.45 31.60 20.38
C ALA A 350 -11.02 31.38 20.88
N PRO A 351 -10.80 30.51 21.88
CA PRO A 351 -9.45 30.16 22.29
C PRO A 351 -8.66 29.44 21.18
N LEU A 352 -9.38 28.80 20.27
CA LEU A 352 -8.85 28.09 19.12
C LEU A 352 -9.93 27.99 18.05
N PHE A 353 -9.59 28.14 16.79
CA PHE A 353 -10.52 27.77 15.71
C PHE A 353 -9.86 26.89 14.66
N ALA A 354 -10.65 26.02 14.05
CA ALA A 354 -10.23 25.25 12.89
C ALA A 354 -10.36 26.11 11.63
N PHE A 355 -9.44 25.89 10.70
CA PHE A 355 -9.32 26.64 9.46
C PHE A 355 -8.96 25.74 8.31
N ASP A 356 -9.59 25.95 7.17
CA ASP A 356 -9.30 25.23 5.91
C ASP A 356 -9.54 26.17 4.72
N THR A 357 -8.82 25.94 3.64
CA THR A 357 -9.01 26.63 2.36
C THR A 357 -9.49 25.65 1.30
N GLU A 358 -10.37 26.14 0.44
CA GLU A 358 -10.80 25.41 -0.76
C GLU A 358 -10.24 26.10 -2.01
N THR A 359 -9.70 25.30 -2.93
CA THR A 359 -8.99 25.80 -4.09
C THR A 359 -9.38 25.07 -5.37
N ASP A 360 -8.99 25.62 -6.52
CA ASP A 360 -9.24 25.04 -7.83
C ASP A 360 -8.15 24.08 -8.32
N SER A 361 -7.08 23.87 -7.54
CA SER A 361 -5.95 23.02 -7.91
C SER A 361 -5.25 22.46 -6.67
N LEU A 362 -4.63 21.32 -6.82
CA LEU A 362 -3.75 20.71 -5.79
C LEU A 362 -2.36 21.37 -5.75
N ASP A 363 -1.97 22.08 -6.80
CA ASP A 363 -0.71 22.82 -6.85
C ASP A 363 -0.87 24.16 -6.10
N ASN A 364 -0.35 24.22 -4.89
CA ASN A 364 -0.49 25.38 -4.02
C ASN A 364 0.24 26.64 -4.50
N ILE A 365 1.13 26.55 -5.47
CA ILE A 365 1.79 27.72 -6.08
C ILE A 365 0.88 28.40 -7.11
N SER A 366 0.17 27.60 -7.89
CA SER A 366 -0.70 28.05 -9.00
C SER A 366 -2.19 28.10 -8.65
N ALA A 367 -2.60 27.49 -7.55
CA ALA A 367 -4.00 27.39 -7.16
C ALA A 367 -4.61 28.75 -6.80
N ASN A 368 -5.86 28.94 -7.21
CA ASN A 368 -6.67 30.07 -6.78
C ASN A 368 -7.58 29.64 -5.61
N MET A 369 -7.73 30.52 -4.65
CA MET A 369 -8.63 30.32 -3.53
C MET A 369 -10.08 30.46 -4.00
N VAL A 370 -10.89 29.44 -3.73
CA VAL A 370 -12.33 29.42 -4.05
C VAL A 370 -13.15 29.77 -2.81
N GLY A 371 -12.67 29.41 -1.63
CA GLY A 371 -13.35 29.72 -0.37
C GLY A 371 -12.50 29.35 0.85
N LEU A 372 -13.04 29.70 2.02
CA LEU A 372 -12.44 29.43 3.33
C LEU A 372 -13.50 28.85 4.26
N SER A 373 -13.10 27.93 5.12
CA SER A 373 -13.99 27.38 6.14
C SER A 373 -13.40 27.53 7.53
N PHE A 374 -14.30 27.67 8.52
CA PHE A 374 -13.96 27.87 9.92
C PHE A 374 -14.87 27.04 10.81
N ALA A 375 -14.33 26.57 11.94
CA ALA A 375 -15.11 25.97 13.01
C ALA A 375 -14.60 26.47 14.37
N VAL A 376 -15.51 26.85 15.25
CA VAL A 376 -15.19 27.41 16.58
C VAL A 376 -15.51 26.46 17.72
N GLU A 377 -16.52 25.64 17.53
CA GLU A 377 -16.94 24.60 18.47
C GLU A 377 -17.59 23.44 17.69
N PRO A 378 -17.68 22.22 18.25
CA PRO A 378 -18.31 21.10 17.57
C PRO A 378 -19.70 21.45 17.03
N GLY A 379 -19.92 21.18 15.75
CA GLY A 379 -21.17 21.43 15.05
C GLY A 379 -21.39 22.88 14.58
N VAL A 380 -20.51 23.81 14.93
CA VAL A 380 -20.60 25.23 14.54
C VAL A 380 -19.48 25.60 13.58
N ALA A 381 -19.81 25.60 12.31
CA ALA A 381 -18.86 25.85 11.23
C ALA A 381 -19.46 26.76 10.14
N ALA A 382 -18.58 27.40 9.39
CA ALA A 382 -18.97 28.27 8.30
C ALA A 382 -18.09 28.09 7.08
N TYR A 383 -18.67 28.29 5.90
CA TYR A 383 -17.97 28.41 4.64
C TYR A 383 -18.15 29.82 4.07
N VAL A 384 -17.05 30.41 3.65
CA VAL A 384 -17.03 31.72 2.98
C VAL A 384 -16.61 31.51 1.53
N PRO A 385 -17.57 31.37 0.58
CA PRO A 385 -17.23 31.30 -0.83
C PRO A 385 -16.78 32.68 -1.34
N VAL A 386 -15.77 32.66 -2.22
CA VAL A 386 -15.21 33.92 -2.79
C VAL A 386 -15.01 33.86 -4.31
N ALA A 387 -15.08 32.68 -4.91
CA ALA A 387 -14.78 32.54 -6.34
C ALA A 387 -15.48 31.32 -7.02
N HIS A 388 -16.66 30.94 -6.60
CA HIS A 388 -17.50 30.02 -7.35
C HIS A 388 -18.04 30.70 -8.59
N ASP A 389 -17.88 30.07 -9.74
CA ASP A 389 -18.15 30.65 -11.06
C ASP A 389 -18.96 29.74 -11.99
N TYR A 390 -19.69 28.76 -11.44
CA TYR A 390 -20.61 27.93 -12.21
C TYR A 390 -21.84 28.74 -12.66
N LEU A 391 -22.57 28.20 -13.62
CA LEU A 391 -23.79 28.83 -14.12
C LEU A 391 -24.80 29.01 -12.98
N ASP A 392 -25.38 30.18 -12.84
CA ASP A 392 -26.31 30.58 -11.75
C ASP A 392 -25.70 30.58 -10.33
N ALA A 393 -24.38 30.70 -10.21
CA ALA A 393 -23.76 30.89 -8.91
C ALA A 393 -24.26 32.15 -8.23
N PRO A 394 -24.66 32.09 -6.92
CA PRO A 394 -25.04 33.31 -6.18
C PRO A 394 -23.90 34.30 -6.09
N ASP A 395 -24.25 35.58 -5.90
CA ASP A 395 -23.26 36.61 -5.62
C ASP A 395 -22.53 36.30 -4.31
N GLN A 396 -21.22 36.41 -4.35
CA GLN A 396 -20.33 36.16 -3.21
C GLN A 396 -19.59 37.40 -2.81
N ILE A 397 -19.11 37.47 -1.57
CA ILE A 397 -18.26 38.58 -1.15
C ILE A 397 -16.96 38.50 -1.98
N PRO A 398 -16.47 39.60 -2.55
CA PRO A 398 -15.23 39.63 -3.31
C PRO A 398 -14.06 39.05 -2.49
N ARG A 399 -13.25 38.22 -3.11
CA ARG A 399 -12.11 37.56 -2.45
C ARG A 399 -11.19 38.56 -1.76
N GLU A 400 -10.84 39.65 -2.41
CA GLU A 400 -9.98 40.68 -1.84
C GLU A 400 -10.56 41.31 -0.56
N ARG A 401 -11.87 41.48 -0.54
CA ARG A 401 -12.56 42.03 0.64
C ARG A 401 -12.53 41.05 1.81
N VAL A 402 -12.82 39.79 1.56
CA VAL A 402 -12.78 38.74 2.59
C VAL A 402 -11.37 38.64 3.18
N LEU A 403 -10.36 38.58 2.32
CA LEU A 403 -8.97 38.47 2.75
C LEU A 403 -8.49 39.67 3.50
N THR A 404 -8.90 40.89 3.09
CA THR A 404 -8.59 42.13 3.82
C THR A 404 -9.16 42.12 5.24
N LEU A 405 -10.39 41.63 5.41
CA LEU A 405 -11.04 41.55 6.71
C LEU A 405 -10.44 40.45 7.61
N LEU A 406 -10.02 39.33 7.04
CA LEU A 406 -9.46 38.21 7.77
C LEU A 406 -7.96 38.33 8.04
N LYS A 407 -7.24 39.10 7.27
CA LYS A 407 -5.78 39.22 7.36
C LYS A 407 -5.26 39.49 8.78
N PRO A 408 -5.80 40.48 9.52
CA PRO A 408 -5.33 40.75 10.89
C PRO A 408 -5.46 39.54 11.82
N LEU A 409 -6.53 38.77 11.66
CA LEU A 409 -6.82 37.58 12.44
C LEU A 409 -5.87 36.38 12.06
N LEU A 410 -5.69 36.17 10.77
CA LEU A 410 -4.86 35.09 10.25
C LEU A 410 -3.37 35.30 10.54
N GLU A 411 -2.91 36.57 10.57
CA GLU A 411 -1.51 36.91 10.84
C GLU A 411 -1.20 37.10 12.34
N ASP A 412 -2.20 37.05 13.23
CA ASP A 412 -2.00 37.22 14.66
C ASP A 412 -1.53 35.92 15.33
N GLU A 413 -0.31 35.91 15.86
CA GLU A 413 0.28 34.78 16.56
C GLU A 413 -0.49 34.35 17.81
N LYS A 414 -1.22 35.28 18.42
CA LYS A 414 -1.98 35.02 19.65
C LYS A 414 -3.30 34.32 19.38
N VAL A 415 -3.78 34.39 18.14
CA VAL A 415 -4.99 33.73 17.70
C VAL A 415 -4.62 32.35 17.20
N LEU A 416 -4.91 31.32 17.99
CA LEU A 416 -4.49 29.95 17.69
C LEU A 416 -5.38 29.29 16.64
N LYS A 417 -4.78 28.59 15.71
CA LYS A 417 -5.44 27.87 14.63
C LYS A 417 -5.07 26.41 14.65
N VAL A 418 -6.02 25.56 14.28
CA VAL A 418 -5.83 24.15 13.97
C VAL A 418 -6.28 23.87 12.54
N GLY A 419 -5.59 23.01 11.85
CA GLY A 419 -5.99 22.57 10.52
C GLY A 419 -5.52 21.15 10.23
N GLN A 420 -5.90 20.67 9.07
CA GLN A 420 -5.44 19.40 8.53
C GLN A 420 -4.49 19.70 7.37
N ASN A 421 -3.20 19.42 7.54
CA ASN A 421 -2.15 19.77 6.58
C ASN A 421 -2.08 21.29 6.32
N LEU A 422 -1.90 22.06 7.36
CA LEU A 422 -1.85 23.54 7.32
C LEU A 422 -0.73 24.09 6.44
N LYS A 423 0.28 23.33 6.13
CA LYS A 423 1.33 23.75 5.19
C LYS A 423 0.73 24.12 3.84
N TYR A 424 -0.23 23.36 3.35
CA TYR A 424 -0.96 23.68 2.12
C TYR A 424 -1.71 25.02 2.23
N ASP A 425 -2.51 25.20 3.28
CA ASP A 425 -3.30 26.41 3.48
C ASP A 425 -2.42 27.64 3.68
N ARG A 426 -1.32 27.49 4.38
CA ARG A 426 -0.32 28.54 4.50
C ARG A 426 0.22 28.99 3.12
N GLY A 427 0.54 28.00 2.27
CA GLY A 427 1.00 28.26 0.91
C GLY A 427 -0.04 28.99 0.05
N ILE A 428 -1.29 28.62 0.16
CA ILE A 428 -2.40 29.30 -0.53
C ILE A 428 -2.53 30.76 -0.06
N LEU A 429 -2.53 31.01 1.25
CA LEU A 429 -2.59 32.35 1.80
C LEU A 429 -1.39 33.22 1.38
N ALA A 430 -0.21 32.62 1.29
CA ALA A 430 0.99 33.31 0.83
C ALA A 430 0.87 33.82 -0.62
N ASN A 431 0.07 33.19 -1.47
CA ASN A 431 -0.22 33.68 -2.82
C ASN A 431 -0.96 35.05 -2.81
N TYR A 432 -1.61 35.38 -1.70
CA TYR A 432 -2.36 36.64 -1.49
C TYR A 432 -1.67 37.54 -0.47
N ASP A 433 -0.38 37.36 -0.26
CA ASP A 433 0.44 38.18 0.67
C ASP A 433 -0.03 38.12 2.12
N ILE A 434 -0.61 37.01 2.53
CA ILE A 434 -1.00 36.76 3.92
C ILE A 434 -0.06 35.71 4.50
N GLU A 435 0.60 36.05 5.61
CA GLU A 435 1.40 35.11 6.36
C GLU A 435 0.59 34.50 7.51
N LEU A 436 0.20 33.24 7.37
CA LEU A 436 -0.53 32.53 8.43
C LEU A 436 0.38 32.36 9.65
N ARG A 437 -0.05 32.87 10.78
CA ARG A 437 0.61 32.77 12.09
C ARG A 437 -0.33 32.13 13.12
N GLY A 438 0.19 31.79 14.28
CA GLY A 438 -0.60 31.11 15.29
C GLY A 438 -0.95 29.67 14.89
N ILE A 439 -0.15 29.05 14.06
CA ILE A 439 -0.27 27.65 13.68
C ILE A 439 0.08 26.79 14.91
N ALA A 440 -0.93 26.45 15.70
CA ALA A 440 -0.74 25.76 16.96
C ALA A 440 -0.83 24.25 16.86
N PHE A 441 -1.74 23.77 16.01
CA PHE A 441 -2.04 22.35 15.87
C PHE A 441 -2.33 21.99 14.42
N ASP A 442 -1.93 20.77 14.07
CA ASP A 442 -2.25 20.14 12.79
C ASP A 442 -2.67 18.70 13.07
N THR A 443 -3.89 18.35 12.72
CA THR A 443 -4.47 17.04 13.03
C THR A 443 -3.76 15.90 12.31
N MET A 444 -3.24 16.14 11.12
CA MET A 444 -2.38 15.17 10.43
C MET A 444 -1.13 14.86 11.25
N LEU A 445 -0.47 15.88 11.79
CA LEU A 445 0.73 15.73 12.61
C LEU A 445 0.43 15.19 14.01
N GLU A 446 -0.69 15.57 14.62
CA GLU A 446 -1.11 14.96 15.88
C GLU A 446 -1.27 13.43 15.74
N SER A 447 -1.94 12.99 14.68
CA SER A 447 -2.12 11.57 14.37
C SER A 447 -0.79 10.88 14.11
N TYR A 448 0.06 11.49 13.30
CA TYR A 448 1.36 10.94 12.94
C TYR A 448 2.28 10.76 14.15
N ILE A 449 2.32 11.73 15.05
CA ILE A 449 3.14 11.66 16.26
C ILE A 449 2.56 10.68 17.30
N LEU A 450 1.25 10.55 17.38
CA LEU A 450 0.61 9.55 18.24
C LEU A 450 0.96 8.12 17.82
N ASP A 451 0.89 7.81 16.54
CA ASP A 451 1.29 6.53 15.98
C ASP A 451 1.50 6.63 14.46
N SER A 452 2.75 6.70 14.06
CA SER A 452 3.12 6.86 12.63
C SER A 452 2.67 5.72 11.73
N VAL A 453 2.46 4.53 12.28
CA VAL A 453 2.11 3.30 11.53
C VAL A 453 0.68 2.81 11.77
N ALA A 454 -0.14 3.58 12.48
CA ALA A 454 -1.53 3.20 12.79
C ALA A 454 -2.45 3.15 11.56
N GLY A 455 -2.05 3.74 10.46
CA GLY A 455 -2.82 3.84 9.23
C GLY A 455 -2.56 5.16 8.52
N ARG A 456 -3.45 5.54 7.62
CA ARG A 456 -3.38 6.82 6.90
C ARG A 456 -3.73 7.98 7.84
N HIS A 457 -3.13 9.13 7.60
CA HIS A 457 -3.30 10.34 8.40
C HIS A 457 -4.10 11.42 7.67
N ASP A 458 -4.81 11.06 6.60
CA ASP A 458 -5.74 11.95 5.89
C ASP A 458 -7.04 12.12 6.70
N MET A 459 -7.75 13.20 6.45
CA MET A 459 -8.95 13.57 7.20
C MET A 459 -10.03 12.49 7.20
N ASP A 460 -10.30 11.89 6.04
CA ASP A 460 -11.34 10.89 5.91
C ASP A 460 -11.02 9.65 6.76
N SER A 461 -9.78 9.19 6.71
CA SER A 461 -9.30 8.06 7.53
C SER A 461 -9.31 8.37 9.02
N LEU A 462 -8.93 9.59 9.40
CA LEU A 462 -8.94 10.04 10.79
C LEU A 462 -10.35 10.18 11.33
N SER A 463 -11.26 10.74 10.55
CA SER A 463 -12.67 10.88 10.92
C SER A 463 -13.33 9.52 11.17
N ASP A 464 -13.08 8.55 10.28
CA ASP A 464 -13.56 7.17 10.46
C ASP A 464 -13.00 6.54 11.74
N ARG A 465 -11.71 6.71 11.97
CA ARG A 465 -10.99 6.08 13.10
C ARG A 465 -11.31 6.70 14.45
N TRP A 466 -11.37 8.03 14.53
CA TRP A 466 -11.52 8.78 15.78
C TRP A 466 -12.94 9.23 16.10
N LEU A 467 -13.73 9.56 15.09
CA LEU A 467 -15.08 10.11 15.24
C LEU A 467 -16.17 9.14 14.84
N LYS A 468 -15.83 7.99 14.25
CA LYS A 468 -16.79 7.03 13.68
C LYS A 468 -17.73 7.68 12.67
N HIS A 469 -17.27 8.72 12.00
CA HIS A 469 -18.03 9.50 11.05
C HIS A 469 -17.45 9.35 9.65
N LYS A 470 -18.32 9.05 8.69
CA LYS A 470 -17.96 9.04 7.28
C LYS A 470 -18.14 10.45 6.71
N THR A 471 -17.03 11.08 6.38
CA THR A 471 -17.01 12.40 5.74
C THR A 471 -17.56 12.35 4.32
N ILE A 472 -18.05 13.49 3.85
CA ILE A 472 -18.38 13.70 2.43
C ILE A 472 -17.06 13.67 1.67
N THR A 473 -16.92 12.78 0.69
CA THR A 473 -15.70 12.74 -0.13
C THR A 473 -15.76 13.76 -1.27
N PHE A 474 -14.61 14.22 -1.72
CA PHE A 474 -14.52 15.12 -2.86
C PHE A 474 -15.14 14.51 -4.12
N GLU A 475 -14.96 13.20 -4.34
CA GLU A 475 -15.55 12.48 -5.47
C GLU A 475 -17.07 12.48 -5.46
N GLU A 476 -17.70 12.47 -4.29
CA GLU A 476 -19.17 12.50 -4.17
C GLU A 476 -19.76 13.81 -4.69
N ILE A 477 -19.05 14.92 -4.54
CA ILE A 477 -19.51 16.24 -4.97
C ILE A 477 -18.94 16.71 -6.30
N ALA A 478 -17.76 16.22 -6.69
CA ALA A 478 -17.05 16.66 -7.90
C ALA A 478 -17.08 15.62 -9.04
N GLY A 479 -17.39 14.34 -8.74
CA GLY A 479 -17.28 13.28 -9.72
C GLY A 479 -15.87 12.73 -9.84
N LYS A 480 -15.66 11.81 -10.80
CA LYS A 480 -14.40 11.10 -11.02
C LYS A 480 -13.87 11.25 -12.45
N GLY A 481 -12.56 11.06 -12.58
CA GLY A 481 -11.89 10.94 -13.87
C GLY A 481 -11.84 12.25 -14.67
N LYS A 482 -11.93 12.15 -15.98
CA LYS A 482 -11.79 13.29 -16.88
C LYS A 482 -12.88 14.36 -16.73
N ASN A 483 -14.02 13.98 -16.19
CA ASN A 483 -15.17 14.87 -16.02
C ASN A 483 -15.28 15.39 -14.58
N GLN A 484 -14.26 15.15 -13.75
CA GLN A 484 -14.24 15.68 -12.38
C GLN A 484 -14.25 17.21 -12.40
N LEU A 485 -15.14 17.80 -11.63
CA LEU A 485 -15.24 19.23 -11.47
C LEU A 485 -14.12 19.77 -10.56
N THR A 486 -13.70 20.99 -10.80
CA THR A 486 -12.91 21.77 -9.84
C THR A 486 -13.85 22.43 -8.83
N PHE A 487 -13.35 22.79 -7.65
CA PHE A 487 -14.19 23.24 -6.54
C PHE A 487 -15.05 24.47 -6.87
N ASN A 488 -14.52 25.39 -7.69
CA ASN A 488 -15.25 26.57 -8.17
C ASN A 488 -16.49 26.24 -9.02
N GLN A 489 -16.56 25.04 -9.59
CA GLN A 489 -17.67 24.56 -10.40
C GLN A 489 -18.73 23.80 -9.59
N ILE A 490 -18.47 23.53 -8.32
CA ILE A 490 -19.39 22.79 -7.44
C ILE A 490 -20.43 23.77 -6.86
N ALA A 491 -21.70 23.37 -6.88
CA ALA A 491 -22.81 24.17 -6.34
C ALA A 491 -22.58 24.48 -4.86
N LEU A 492 -22.91 25.70 -4.43
CA LEU A 492 -22.66 26.19 -3.06
C LEU A 492 -23.34 25.34 -1.99
N GLU A 493 -24.52 24.76 -2.26
CA GLU A 493 -25.20 23.88 -1.32
C GLU A 493 -24.32 22.68 -0.94
N GLU A 494 -23.74 22.01 -1.94
CA GLU A 494 -22.84 20.89 -1.72
C GLU A 494 -21.45 21.32 -1.24
N ALA A 495 -20.90 22.35 -1.86
CA ALA A 495 -19.57 22.87 -1.53
C ALA A 495 -19.50 23.43 -0.11
N GLY A 496 -20.53 24.18 0.31
CA GLY A 496 -20.61 24.76 1.64
C GLY A 496 -20.71 23.70 2.74
N ARG A 497 -21.51 22.67 2.51
CA ARG A 497 -21.63 21.53 3.43
C ARG A 497 -20.33 20.75 3.55
N TYR A 498 -19.68 20.47 2.42
CA TYR A 498 -18.40 19.81 2.37
C TYR A 498 -17.31 20.57 3.12
N ALA A 499 -17.15 21.87 2.83
CA ALA A 499 -16.12 22.71 3.42
C ALA A 499 -16.34 22.97 4.92
N ALA A 500 -17.58 23.23 5.32
CA ALA A 500 -17.91 23.41 6.74
C ALA A 500 -17.71 22.12 7.54
N GLU A 501 -18.06 20.98 6.96
CA GLU A 501 -17.78 19.66 7.56
C GLU A 501 -16.27 19.45 7.76
N ASP A 502 -15.45 19.81 6.80
CA ASP A 502 -13.98 19.66 6.90
C ASP A 502 -13.42 20.47 8.09
N ALA A 503 -13.88 21.69 8.27
CA ALA A 503 -13.47 22.51 9.41
C ALA A 503 -13.96 21.95 10.75
N ASP A 504 -15.20 21.49 10.81
CA ASP A 504 -15.79 20.90 12.01
C ASP A 504 -15.10 19.58 12.38
N VAL A 505 -14.92 18.68 11.41
CA VAL A 505 -14.18 17.41 11.60
C VAL A 505 -12.77 17.67 12.11
N THR A 506 -12.07 18.63 11.51
CA THR A 506 -10.72 19.00 11.95
C THR A 506 -10.69 19.44 13.41
N LEU A 507 -11.61 20.30 13.81
CA LEU A 507 -11.71 20.74 15.21
C LEU A 507 -12.01 19.58 16.15
N GLN A 508 -12.95 18.71 15.79
CA GLN A 508 -13.33 17.56 16.61
C GLN A 508 -12.21 16.53 16.71
N LEU A 509 -11.47 16.29 15.63
CA LEU A 509 -10.28 15.43 15.64
C LEU A 509 -9.22 15.96 16.62
N HIS A 510 -8.96 17.26 16.59
CA HIS A 510 -8.04 17.88 17.53
C HIS A 510 -8.49 17.67 18.98
N LEU A 511 -9.77 17.89 19.26
CA LEU A 511 -10.32 17.72 20.61
C LEU A 511 -10.22 16.27 21.12
N LYS A 512 -10.20 15.29 20.24
CA LYS A 512 -9.99 13.86 20.55
C LYS A 512 -8.53 13.49 20.69
N MET A 513 -7.66 13.96 19.80
CA MET A 513 -6.25 13.54 19.75
C MET A 513 -5.36 14.30 20.72
N TRP A 514 -5.58 15.58 20.88
CA TRP A 514 -4.73 16.42 21.73
C TRP A 514 -4.61 15.96 23.18
N PRO A 515 -5.70 15.61 23.90
CA PRO A 515 -5.60 15.08 25.25
C PRO A 515 -4.73 13.82 25.34
N LYS A 516 -4.78 12.96 24.32
CA LYS A 516 -3.94 11.75 24.28
C LYS A 516 -2.47 12.09 24.07
N LEU A 517 -2.19 13.06 23.23
CA LEU A 517 -0.83 13.51 22.96
C LEU A 517 -0.21 14.13 24.23
N GLN A 518 -0.99 14.88 24.99
CA GLN A 518 -0.56 15.48 26.26
C GLN A 518 -0.18 14.47 27.35
N GLN A 519 -0.63 13.23 27.25
CA GLN A 519 -0.29 12.16 28.21
C GLN A 519 1.14 11.64 28.04
N HIS A 520 1.81 11.97 26.96
CA HIS A 520 3.13 11.44 26.61
C HIS A 520 4.12 12.58 26.38
N GLU A 521 5.05 12.75 27.31
CA GLU A 521 6.03 13.84 27.28
C GLU A 521 6.90 13.82 26.00
N GLY A 522 7.42 12.66 25.61
CA GLY A 522 8.26 12.52 24.41
C GLY A 522 7.56 12.93 23.12
N PRO A 523 6.44 12.31 22.76
CA PRO A 523 5.65 12.71 21.59
C PRO A 523 5.20 14.17 21.64
N LEU A 524 4.78 14.67 22.80
CA LEU A 524 4.40 16.07 22.96
C LEU A 524 5.56 17.02 22.65
N ASN A 525 6.75 16.70 23.12
CA ASN A 525 7.97 17.49 22.83
C ASN A 525 8.26 17.52 21.33
N ILE A 526 8.20 16.38 20.66
CA ILE A 526 8.38 16.30 19.20
C ILE A 526 7.34 17.15 18.44
N PHE A 527 6.09 17.03 18.85
CA PHE A 527 5.00 17.77 18.23
C PHE A 527 5.19 19.30 18.38
N GLN A 528 5.41 19.77 19.59
CA GLN A 528 5.49 21.20 19.90
C GLN A 528 6.79 21.87 19.45
N HIS A 529 7.92 21.17 19.53
CA HIS A 529 9.23 21.78 19.32
C HIS A 529 9.89 21.40 17.99
N ILE A 530 9.39 20.41 17.27
CA ILE A 530 9.92 19.99 15.98
C ILE A 530 8.88 20.05 14.90
N GLU A 531 7.81 19.26 14.97
CA GLU A 531 6.88 19.09 13.83
C GLU A 531 6.05 20.36 13.57
N MET A 532 5.46 20.94 14.58
CA MET A 532 4.67 22.17 14.36
C MET A 532 5.53 23.38 13.94
N PRO A 533 6.67 23.68 14.58
CA PRO A 533 7.55 24.75 14.11
C PRO A 533 8.09 24.51 12.69
N LEU A 534 8.20 23.27 12.26
CA LEU A 534 8.68 22.91 10.92
C LEU A 534 7.66 23.22 9.80
N VAL A 535 6.37 23.26 10.09
CA VAL A 535 5.33 23.52 9.08
C VAL A 535 5.59 24.79 8.26
N PRO A 536 5.78 25.97 8.84
CA PRO A 536 6.08 27.17 8.05
C PRO A 536 7.46 27.11 7.39
N VAL A 537 8.42 26.42 7.97
CA VAL A 537 9.77 26.23 7.39
C VAL A 537 9.69 25.47 6.08
N LEU A 538 9.01 24.33 6.08
CA LEU A 538 8.81 23.52 4.87
C LEU A 538 8.02 24.28 3.80
N SER A 539 7.01 25.02 4.20
CA SER A 539 6.24 25.85 3.28
C SER A 539 7.15 26.88 2.59
N ARG A 540 8.02 27.54 3.32
CA ARG A 540 8.98 28.51 2.73
C ARG A 540 9.98 27.82 1.78
N VAL A 541 10.52 26.67 2.14
CA VAL A 541 11.42 25.89 1.29
C VAL A 541 10.74 25.48 -0.01
N GLU A 542 9.53 24.95 0.07
CA GLU A 542 8.74 24.56 -1.10
C GLU A 542 8.44 25.75 -2.00
N ARG A 543 8.07 26.88 -1.43
CA ARG A 543 7.77 28.11 -2.18
C ARG A 543 9.00 28.74 -2.79
N ASN A 544 10.18 28.63 -2.18
CA ASN A 544 11.44 29.04 -2.78
C ASN A 544 11.67 28.28 -4.09
N GLY A 545 11.40 26.98 -4.11
CA GLY A 545 11.62 26.13 -5.27
C GLY A 545 13.10 26.01 -5.66
N VAL A 546 13.35 25.31 -6.74
CA VAL A 546 14.69 25.05 -7.26
C VAL A 546 14.75 25.43 -8.73
N LYS A 547 15.81 26.10 -9.13
CA LYS A 547 16.06 26.41 -10.54
C LYS A 547 16.66 25.20 -11.23
N ILE A 548 16.04 24.78 -12.32
CA ILE A 548 16.45 23.63 -13.13
C ILE A 548 16.90 24.12 -14.50
N ASP A 549 17.97 23.54 -15.01
CA ASP A 549 18.44 23.75 -16.39
C ASP A 549 17.85 22.68 -17.33
N PRO A 550 16.84 23.02 -18.12
CA PRO A 550 16.20 22.04 -19.02
C PRO A 550 17.13 21.49 -20.09
N ALA A 551 18.10 22.30 -20.55
CA ALA A 551 19.03 21.90 -21.61
C ALA A 551 19.95 20.77 -21.14
N VAL A 552 20.43 20.81 -19.90
CA VAL A 552 21.24 19.74 -19.30
C VAL A 552 20.44 18.45 -19.23
N LEU A 553 19.20 18.51 -18.79
CA LEU A 553 18.33 17.34 -18.71
C LEU A 553 17.98 16.77 -20.07
N HIS A 554 17.71 17.62 -21.05
CA HIS A 554 17.41 17.19 -22.42
C HIS A 554 18.58 16.46 -23.07
N ALA A 555 19.78 17.01 -22.96
CA ALA A 555 21.00 16.36 -23.45
C ALA A 555 21.22 14.99 -22.78
N HIS A 556 21.05 14.92 -21.48
CA HIS A 556 21.15 13.67 -20.70
C HIS A 556 20.10 12.66 -21.12
N SER A 557 18.86 13.11 -21.33
CA SER A 557 17.77 12.25 -21.80
C SER A 557 18.06 11.62 -23.17
N GLN A 558 18.64 12.39 -24.09
CA GLN A 558 19.03 11.88 -25.41
C GLN A 558 20.14 10.84 -25.33
N GLU A 559 21.13 11.04 -24.47
CA GLU A 559 22.20 10.06 -24.26
C GLU A 559 21.67 8.78 -23.62
N ILE A 560 20.74 8.89 -22.65
CA ILE A 560 20.07 7.71 -22.06
C ILE A 560 19.27 6.98 -23.14
N ALA A 561 18.51 7.70 -23.99
CA ALA A 561 17.73 7.07 -25.07
C ALA A 561 18.62 6.26 -26.01
N GLN A 562 19.79 6.80 -26.39
CA GLN A 562 20.74 6.10 -27.21
C GLN A 562 21.29 4.86 -26.51
N ARG A 563 21.64 4.97 -25.22
CA ARG A 563 22.12 3.84 -24.42
C ARG A 563 21.05 2.75 -24.28
N LEU A 564 19.79 3.12 -24.12
CA LEU A 564 18.67 2.17 -24.07
C LEU A 564 18.53 1.38 -25.38
N VAL A 565 18.74 2.01 -26.53
CA VAL A 565 18.73 1.32 -27.82
C VAL A 565 19.87 0.30 -27.90
N GLU A 566 21.08 0.68 -27.48
CA GLU A 566 22.24 -0.22 -27.43
C GLU A 566 22.01 -1.42 -26.50
N LEU A 567 21.43 -1.18 -25.31
CA LEU A 567 21.10 -2.23 -24.34
C LEU A 567 20.01 -3.17 -24.86
N GLU A 568 19.00 -2.63 -25.53
CA GLU A 568 17.97 -3.44 -26.17
C GLU A 568 18.54 -4.37 -27.24
N GLN A 569 19.41 -3.86 -28.13
CA GLN A 569 20.11 -4.65 -29.13
C GLN A 569 20.94 -5.76 -28.47
N ARG A 570 21.70 -5.44 -27.45
CA ARG A 570 22.52 -6.42 -26.71
C ARG A 570 21.66 -7.47 -26.04
N ALA A 571 20.56 -7.09 -25.44
CA ALA A 571 19.60 -8.04 -24.84
C ALA A 571 19.02 -8.99 -25.88
N HIS A 572 18.66 -8.47 -27.06
CA HIS A 572 18.17 -9.30 -28.18
C HIS A 572 19.25 -10.26 -28.70
N GLU A 573 20.50 -9.83 -28.79
CA GLU A 573 21.62 -10.69 -29.19
C GLU A 573 21.84 -11.83 -28.18
N ILE A 574 21.83 -11.53 -26.88
CA ILE A 574 22.00 -12.54 -25.81
C ILE A 574 20.80 -13.51 -25.81
N ALA A 575 19.60 -13.00 -25.98
CA ALA A 575 18.39 -13.82 -26.01
C ALA A 575 18.23 -14.62 -27.31
N GLY A 576 18.90 -14.20 -28.38
CA GLY A 576 18.77 -14.80 -29.71
C GLY A 576 17.49 -14.44 -30.47
N GLU A 577 16.69 -13.54 -29.94
CA GLU A 577 15.44 -13.04 -30.53
C GLU A 577 15.06 -11.66 -30.03
N ALA A 578 14.25 -10.95 -30.76
CA ALA A 578 13.68 -9.67 -30.34
C ALA A 578 12.53 -9.88 -29.33
N PHE A 579 12.49 -9.07 -28.29
CA PHE A 579 11.43 -9.05 -27.30
C PHE A 579 11.33 -7.66 -26.65
N ASN A 580 10.22 -7.39 -25.97
CA ASN A 580 10.01 -6.14 -25.25
C ASN A 580 10.60 -6.24 -23.84
N LEU A 581 11.70 -5.51 -23.58
CA LEU A 581 12.37 -5.50 -22.27
C LEU A 581 11.51 -4.94 -21.15
N SER A 582 10.52 -4.13 -21.46
CA SER A 582 9.57 -3.57 -20.50
C SER A 582 8.42 -4.50 -20.18
N SER A 583 8.25 -5.59 -20.93
CA SER A 583 7.22 -6.60 -20.69
C SER A 583 7.71 -7.66 -19.72
N THR A 584 7.16 -7.67 -18.52
CA THR A 584 7.45 -8.68 -17.49
C THR A 584 7.18 -10.10 -18.01
N LYS A 585 6.08 -10.27 -18.73
CA LYS A 585 5.67 -11.56 -19.28
C LYS A 585 6.65 -12.08 -20.33
N GLN A 586 7.06 -11.23 -21.28
CA GLN A 586 8.06 -11.61 -22.29
C GLN A 586 9.41 -11.91 -21.65
N LEU A 587 9.82 -11.14 -20.67
CA LEU A 587 11.06 -11.35 -19.94
C LEU A 587 11.05 -12.69 -19.17
N GLN A 588 9.95 -13.05 -18.54
CA GLN A 588 9.76 -14.34 -17.89
C GLN A 588 9.96 -15.50 -18.87
N THR A 589 9.35 -15.41 -20.04
CA THR A 589 9.49 -16.40 -21.10
C THR A 589 10.94 -16.54 -21.56
N ILE A 590 11.61 -15.44 -21.81
CA ILE A 590 13.02 -15.43 -22.27
C ILE A 590 13.95 -16.03 -21.22
N LEU A 591 13.87 -15.56 -19.97
CA LEU A 591 14.80 -15.96 -18.90
C LEU A 591 14.56 -17.40 -18.42
N PHE A 592 13.32 -17.73 -18.10
CA PHE A 592 13.00 -18.95 -17.37
C PHE A 592 12.56 -20.12 -18.24
N GLU A 593 11.98 -19.86 -19.41
CA GLU A 593 11.57 -20.90 -20.35
C GLU A 593 12.61 -21.16 -21.44
N LYS A 594 13.09 -20.11 -22.13
CA LYS A 594 14.00 -20.25 -23.27
C LYS A 594 15.45 -20.37 -22.88
N GLN A 595 15.93 -19.60 -21.92
CA GLN A 595 17.30 -19.72 -21.40
C GLN A 595 17.43 -20.74 -20.28
N GLY A 596 16.32 -21.25 -19.77
CA GLY A 596 16.32 -22.34 -18.79
C GLY A 596 16.87 -21.92 -17.42
N ILE A 597 16.89 -20.64 -17.09
CA ILE A 597 17.32 -20.15 -15.78
C ILE A 597 16.30 -20.58 -14.73
N LYS A 598 16.78 -21.12 -13.62
CA LYS A 598 15.91 -21.53 -12.52
C LYS A 598 15.33 -20.31 -11.81
N PRO A 599 13.98 -20.18 -11.66
CA PRO A 599 13.38 -19.09 -10.90
C PRO A 599 13.79 -19.11 -9.43
N LEU A 600 14.17 -17.96 -8.89
CA LEU A 600 14.55 -17.81 -7.47
C LEU A 600 13.35 -17.54 -6.57
N LYS A 601 12.40 -16.77 -7.07
CA LYS A 601 11.15 -16.43 -6.38
C LYS A 601 9.97 -16.47 -7.35
N LYS A 602 8.78 -16.63 -6.79
CA LYS A 602 7.52 -16.54 -7.55
C LYS A 602 6.73 -15.30 -7.09
N THR A 603 5.98 -14.72 -8.00
CA THR A 603 5.01 -13.67 -7.67
C THR A 603 3.83 -14.26 -6.89
N PRO A 604 3.01 -13.44 -6.20
CA PRO A 604 1.79 -13.91 -5.56
C PRO A 604 0.85 -14.70 -6.50
N GLY A 605 0.88 -14.41 -7.79
CA GLY A 605 0.15 -15.15 -8.83
C GLY A 605 0.80 -16.43 -9.31
N GLY A 606 1.93 -16.83 -8.73
CA GLY A 606 2.64 -18.06 -9.06
C GLY A 606 3.60 -18.01 -10.26
N ALA A 607 3.71 -16.86 -10.93
CA ALA A 607 4.66 -16.66 -12.02
C ALA A 607 6.09 -16.43 -11.50
N PRO A 608 7.14 -16.77 -12.27
CA PRO A 608 8.51 -16.44 -11.89
C PRO A 608 8.70 -14.93 -11.71
N SER A 609 9.32 -14.52 -10.60
CA SER A 609 9.59 -13.10 -10.33
C SER A 609 10.75 -12.59 -11.16
N THR A 610 10.60 -11.38 -11.71
CA THR A 610 11.65 -10.59 -12.36
C THR A 610 11.92 -9.29 -11.60
N SER A 611 11.71 -9.29 -10.28
CA SER A 611 12.01 -8.13 -9.44
C SER A 611 13.49 -7.76 -9.50
N GLU A 612 13.80 -6.53 -9.15
CA GLU A 612 15.17 -6.03 -9.11
C GLU A 612 16.08 -6.93 -8.27
N GLU A 613 15.63 -7.33 -7.09
CA GLU A 613 16.36 -8.24 -6.20
C GLU A 613 16.70 -9.59 -6.87
N VAL A 614 15.73 -10.18 -7.56
CA VAL A 614 15.92 -11.45 -8.28
C VAL A 614 16.92 -11.26 -9.43
N LEU A 615 16.78 -10.20 -10.20
CA LEU A 615 17.67 -9.93 -11.33
C LEU A 615 19.09 -9.60 -10.88
N GLU A 616 19.26 -8.91 -9.76
CA GLU A 616 20.58 -8.64 -9.17
C GLU A 616 21.31 -9.93 -8.80
N GLU A 617 20.62 -10.89 -8.21
CA GLU A 617 21.18 -12.20 -7.88
C GLU A 617 21.50 -13.01 -9.14
N LEU A 618 20.62 -13.01 -10.12
CA LEU A 618 20.85 -13.70 -11.41
C LEU A 618 21.95 -13.04 -12.23
N ALA A 619 22.19 -11.74 -12.09
CA ALA A 619 23.22 -11.01 -12.80
C ALA A 619 24.66 -11.43 -12.41
N LEU A 620 24.82 -12.07 -11.27
CA LEU A 620 26.10 -12.63 -10.84
C LEU A 620 26.56 -13.77 -11.76
N ASP A 621 25.63 -14.54 -12.29
CA ASP A 621 25.89 -15.77 -13.04
C ASP A 621 25.49 -15.68 -14.53
N TYR A 622 24.62 -14.74 -14.89
CA TYR A 622 24.04 -14.64 -16.25
C TYR A 622 24.18 -13.22 -16.83
N PRO A 623 24.50 -13.10 -18.13
CA PRO A 623 24.68 -11.76 -18.75
C PRO A 623 23.36 -11.00 -19.00
N LEU A 624 22.28 -11.69 -19.35
CA LEU A 624 21.01 -11.04 -19.70
C LEU A 624 20.37 -10.30 -18.52
N PRO A 625 20.26 -10.87 -17.32
CA PRO A 625 19.76 -10.12 -16.15
C PRO A 625 20.50 -8.83 -15.87
N LYS A 626 21.81 -8.80 -16.06
CA LYS A 626 22.65 -7.61 -15.89
C LYS A 626 22.28 -6.50 -16.88
N VAL A 627 22.07 -6.86 -18.14
CA VAL A 627 21.64 -5.94 -19.20
C VAL A 627 20.23 -5.40 -18.91
N ILE A 628 19.32 -6.23 -18.48
CA ILE A 628 17.97 -5.85 -18.11
C ILE A 628 17.95 -4.87 -16.92
N LEU A 629 18.78 -5.11 -15.91
CA LEU A 629 18.90 -4.19 -14.75
C LEU A 629 19.38 -2.80 -15.17
N GLU A 630 20.41 -2.74 -16.01
CA GLU A 630 20.91 -1.47 -16.54
C GLU A 630 19.84 -0.76 -17.36
N TYR A 631 19.16 -1.48 -18.24
CA TYR A 631 18.06 -0.93 -19.03
C TYR A 631 16.94 -0.37 -18.17
N ARG A 632 16.45 -1.15 -17.18
CA ARG A 632 15.38 -0.71 -16.27
C ARG A 632 15.79 0.52 -15.45
N GLY A 633 17.00 0.53 -14.94
CA GLY A 633 17.54 1.66 -14.18
C GLY A 633 17.57 2.94 -14.98
N LEU A 634 18.09 2.89 -16.20
CA LEU A 634 18.16 4.03 -17.10
C LEU A 634 16.77 4.48 -17.58
N ALA A 635 15.92 3.55 -17.94
CA ALA A 635 14.54 3.85 -18.37
C ALA A 635 13.76 4.57 -17.27
N LYS A 636 13.91 4.12 -16.02
CA LYS A 636 13.29 4.74 -14.85
C LYS A 636 13.82 6.15 -14.59
N LEU A 637 15.13 6.36 -14.66
CA LEU A 637 15.74 7.69 -14.52
C LEU A 637 15.24 8.65 -15.59
N LYS A 638 15.18 8.19 -16.84
CA LYS A 638 14.70 8.99 -17.95
C LYS A 638 13.23 9.41 -17.74
N SER A 639 12.34 8.47 -17.48
CA SER A 639 10.92 8.75 -17.30
C SER A 639 10.62 9.56 -16.03
N THR A 640 11.39 9.38 -14.96
CA THR A 640 11.15 10.03 -13.66
C THR A 640 11.79 11.41 -13.57
N TYR A 641 12.97 11.60 -14.13
CA TYR A 641 13.74 12.84 -13.95
C TYR A 641 14.04 13.58 -15.25
N THR A 642 14.76 12.98 -16.19
CA THR A 642 15.25 13.75 -17.36
C THR A 642 14.14 14.22 -18.28
N ASP A 643 13.08 13.45 -18.44
CA ASP A 643 11.91 13.84 -19.25
C ASP A 643 10.88 14.62 -18.44
N LYS A 644 10.74 14.32 -17.15
CA LYS A 644 9.66 14.85 -16.32
C LYS A 644 9.98 16.17 -15.62
N LEU A 645 11.21 16.35 -15.12
CA LEU A 645 11.58 17.57 -14.39
C LEU A 645 11.36 18.85 -15.21
N PRO A 646 11.72 18.93 -16.50
CA PRO A 646 11.46 20.13 -17.28
C PRO A 646 9.97 20.48 -17.37
N LEU A 647 9.10 19.48 -17.37
CA LEU A 647 7.63 19.66 -17.41
C LEU A 647 7.05 20.14 -16.08
N MET A 648 7.80 19.96 -14.99
CA MET A 648 7.40 20.41 -13.64
C MET A 648 7.76 21.87 -13.36
N ILE A 649 8.52 22.52 -14.22
CA ILE A 649 8.85 23.94 -14.05
C ILE A 649 7.56 24.74 -14.06
N ASN A 650 7.31 25.44 -12.96
CA ASN A 650 6.12 26.27 -12.84
C ASN A 650 6.27 27.53 -13.73
N PRO A 651 5.34 27.80 -14.67
CA PRO A 651 5.43 28.94 -15.55
C PRO A 651 5.46 30.28 -14.83
N LYS A 652 4.83 30.37 -13.67
CA LYS A 652 4.72 31.58 -12.86
C LYS A 652 6.04 31.95 -12.17
N THR A 653 6.75 30.95 -11.68
CA THR A 653 7.99 31.14 -10.91
C THR A 653 9.25 30.82 -11.70
N GLY A 654 9.15 30.02 -12.76
CA GLY A 654 10.29 29.48 -13.50
C GLY A 654 11.08 28.43 -12.72
N ARG A 655 10.55 27.90 -11.65
CA ARG A 655 11.23 26.98 -10.73
C ARG A 655 10.41 25.71 -10.53
N VAL A 656 11.03 24.67 -10.00
CA VAL A 656 10.39 23.42 -9.59
C VAL A 656 10.12 23.47 -8.08
N HIS A 657 8.90 23.17 -7.68
CA HIS A 657 8.46 23.19 -6.29
C HIS A 657 8.07 21.79 -5.84
N THR A 658 8.99 21.09 -5.21
CA THR A 658 8.68 19.78 -4.62
C THR A 658 7.74 19.94 -3.43
N SER A 659 7.01 18.88 -3.10
CA SER A 659 6.23 18.80 -1.88
C SER A 659 6.90 17.88 -0.87
N TYR A 660 7.15 18.37 0.34
CA TYR A 660 7.65 17.59 1.47
C TYR A 660 6.50 17.05 2.30
N HIS A 661 6.59 15.81 2.71
CA HIS A 661 5.59 15.14 3.52
C HIS A 661 6.16 14.79 4.89
N GLN A 662 5.57 15.36 5.94
CA GLN A 662 5.95 15.11 7.33
C GLN A 662 5.34 13.83 7.91
N ALA A 663 4.24 13.34 7.36
CA ALA A 663 3.40 12.31 7.96
C ALA A 663 3.36 11.00 7.15
N VAL A 664 4.43 10.64 6.46
CA VAL A 664 4.48 9.46 5.58
C VAL A 664 5.42 8.38 6.10
N THR A 665 6.65 8.72 6.48
CA THR A 665 7.64 7.71 6.89
C THR A 665 7.39 7.24 8.32
N ALA A 666 7.72 5.98 8.59
CA ALA A 666 7.54 5.40 9.92
C ALA A 666 8.46 6.04 10.98
N THR A 667 9.64 6.51 10.59
CA THR A 667 10.71 6.91 11.50
C THR A 667 10.84 8.40 11.74
N GLY A 668 10.07 9.24 11.06
CA GLY A 668 10.15 10.69 11.17
C GLY A 668 10.91 11.39 10.05
N ARG A 669 11.52 10.67 9.12
CA ARG A 669 12.14 11.27 7.94
C ARG A 669 11.11 11.97 7.07
N LEU A 670 11.51 13.05 6.41
CA LEU A 670 10.72 13.68 5.37
C LEU A 670 10.75 12.80 4.10
N SER A 671 9.63 12.72 3.42
CA SER A 671 9.58 12.25 2.04
C SER A 671 9.27 13.43 1.11
N SER A 672 9.54 13.28 -0.16
CA SER A 672 9.23 14.29 -1.16
C SER A 672 8.57 13.69 -2.39
N THR A 673 7.68 14.45 -3.01
CA THR A 673 7.02 14.08 -4.26
C THR A 673 6.96 15.28 -5.20
N ASP A 674 6.89 15.00 -6.49
CA ASP A 674 6.71 16.00 -7.54
C ASP A 674 7.79 17.10 -7.57
N PRO A 675 9.09 16.75 -7.64
CA PRO A 675 9.71 15.42 -7.80
C PRO A 675 10.11 14.76 -6.47
N ASN A 676 10.33 13.45 -6.51
CA ASN A 676 10.94 12.75 -5.40
C ASN A 676 12.48 12.92 -5.43
N LEU A 677 12.98 13.86 -4.63
CA LEU A 677 14.40 14.19 -4.55
C LEU A 677 15.23 13.11 -3.83
N GLN A 678 14.60 12.32 -2.97
CA GLN A 678 15.26 11.28 -2.18
C GLN A 678 15.72 10.10 -3.02
N ASN A 679 15.10 9.89 -4.18
CA ASN A 679 15.38 8.75 -5.07
C ASN A 679 16.39 9.08 -6.19
N ILE A 680 16.92 10.28 -6.25
CA ILE A 680 18.01 10.60 -7.17
C ILE A 680 19.25 9.83 -6.72
N PRO A 681 19.86 8.97 -7.59
CA PRO A 681 21.01 8.17 -7.19
C PRO A 681 22.17 9.06 -6.73
N VAL A 682 22.76 8.71 -5.60
CA VAL A 682 23.84 9.53 -5.00
C VAL A 682 25.22 9.15 -5.52
N ARG A 683 25.45 7.87 -5.81
CA ARG A 683 26.78 7.30 -6.04
C ARG A 683 27.14 7.03 -7.49
N ASN A 684 26.17 7.01 -8.39
CA ASN A 684 26.46 6.72 -9.79
C ASN A 684 26.57 8.01 -10.62
N GLU A 685 27.17 7.88 -11.79
CA GLU A 685 27.37 8.99 -12.73
C GLU A 685 26.02 9.59 -13.21
N GLU A 686 25.03 8.77 -13.41
CA GLU A 686 23.71 9.20 -13.88
C GLU A 686 23.02 10.11 -12.86
N GLY A 687 23.06 9.77 -11.60
CA GLY A 687 22.53 10.61 -10.52
C GLY A 687 23.29 11.93 -10.39
N ARG A 688 24.63 11.90 -10.52
CA ARG A 688 25.47 13.10 -10.52
C ARG A 688 25.10 14.03 -11.67
N ARG A 689 24.85 13.49 -12.86
CA ARG A 689 24.43 14.28 -14.03
C ARG A 689 23.06 14.93 -13.84
N ILE A 690 22.12 14.24 -13.19
CA ILE A 690 20.83 14.82 -12.81
C ILE A 690 21.04 16.01 -11.86
N ARG A 691 21.90 15.85 -10.84
CA ARG A 691 22.21 16.93 -9.90
C ARG A 691 22.88 18.14 -10.54
N GLN A 692 23.58 17.97 -11.64
CA GLN A 692 24.17 19.08 -12.43
C GLN A 692 23.12 20.01 -13.03
N ALA A 693 21.89 19.54 -13.21
CA ALA A 693 20.78 20.34 -13.69
C ALA A 693 20.16 21.26 -12.64
N PHE A 694 20.48 21.05 -11.35
CA PHE A 694 20.02 21.89 -10.25
C PHE A 694 21.01 23.03 -10.06
N ILE A 695 20.64 24.23 -10.51
CA ILE A 695 21.51 25.40 -10.64
C ILE A 695 21.06 26.56 -9.79
N ALA A 696 21.94 27.53 -9.57
CA ALA A 696 21.62 28.78 -8.92
C ALA A 696 21.35 29.89 -9.95
N PRO A 697 20.60 30.94 -9.55
CA PRO A 697 20.47 32.15 -10.35
C PRO A 697 21.82 32.86 -10.56
N GLU A 698 21.85 33.83 -11.48
CA GLU A 698 23.02 34.70 -11.68
C GLU A 698 23.41 35.37 -10.34
N ASP A 699 24.69 35.49 -10.08
CA ASP A 699 25.31 36.00 -8.84
C ASP A 699 25.13 35.13 -7.60
N TYR A 700 24.53 33.95 -7.74
CA TYR A 700 24.37 33.00 -6.66
C TYR A 700 25.12 31.70 -6.95
N VAL A 701 25.41 30.97 -5.91
CA VAL A 701 25.95 29.59 -5.97
C VAL A 701 25.08 28.66 -5.16
N ILE A 702 25.16 27.37 -5.47
CA ILE A 702 24.56 26.33 -4.64
C ILE A 702 25.51 26.03 -3.50
N VAL A 703 25.00 25.95 -2.29
CA VAL A 703 25.72 25.51 -1.10
C VAL A 703 25.02 24.28 -0.56
N SER A 704 25.79 23.20 -0.39
CA SER A 704 25.32 21.96 0.22
C SER A 704 25.98 21.81 1.58
N ALA A 705 25.20 21.59 2.62
CA ALA A 705 25.66 21.30 3.97
C ALA A 705 25.11 19.95 4.42
N ASP A 706 26.02 18.99 4.62
CA ASP A 706 25.70 17.59 4.87
C ASP A 706 26.27 17.13 6.21
N TYR A 707 25.43 16.46 7.01
CA TYR A 707 25.92 15.81 8.22
C TYR A 707 26.80 14.60 7.89
N SER A 708 27.99 14.57 8.42
CA SER A 708 28.95 13.48 8.21
C SER A 708 28.67 12.33 9.20
N GLN A 709 28.37 11.16 8.67
CA GLN A 709 28.21 9.92 9.45
C GLN A 709 27.26 10.05 10.64
N ILE A 710 26.14 10.76 10.46
CA ILE A 710 25.24 11.13 11.55
C ILE A 710 24.66 9.90 12.26
N GLU A 711 24.27 8.86 11.52
CA GLU A 711 23.70 7.66 12.14
C GLU A 711 24.72 6.91 13.00
N LEU A 712 25.97 6.82 12.58
CA LEU A 712 27.05 6.21 13.37
C LEU A 712 27.41 7.05 14.61
N ARG A 713 27.38 8.36 14.51
CA ARG A 713 27.55 9.27 15.64
C ARG A 713 26.42 9.12 16.66
N ILE A 714 25.19 8.95 16.19
CA ILE A 714 24.03 8.67 17.04
C ILE A 714 24.21 7.29 17.70
N MET A 715 24.66 6.28 16.95
CA MET A 715 24.97 4.96 17.52
C MET A 715 26.00 5.06 18.64
N ALA A 716 27.08 5.81 18.45
CA ALA A 716 28.09 6.05 19.46
C ALA A 716 27.49 6.69 20.72
N HIS A 717 26.61 7.67 20.54
CA HIS A 717 25.91 8.32 21.64
C HIS A 717 24.94 7.39 22.39
N LEU A 718 24.08 6.68 21.66
CA LEU A 718 23.07 5.80 22.24
C LEU A 718 23.68 4.57 22.92
N SER A 719 24.69 3.98 22.31
CA SER A 719 25.38 2.80 22.83
C SER A 719 26.35 3.09 23.95
N ARG A 720 26.89 4.32 24.01
CA ARG A 720 27.97 4.71 24.92
C ARG A 720 29.21 3.82 24.78
N ASP A 721 29.41 3.22 23.61
CA ASP A 721 30.57 2.39 23.32
C ASP A 721 31.86 3.20 23.35
N LYS A 722 32.80 2.77 24.18
CA LYS A 722 34.07 3.50 24.39
C LYS A 722 34.91 3.61 23.12
N GLY A 723 34.94 2.55 22.32
CA GLY A 723 35.69 2.52 21.07
C GLY A 723 35.17 3.51 20.04
N LEU A 724 33.83 3.55 19.88
CA LEU A 724 33.15 4.49 18.98
C LEU A 724 33.30 5.94 19.47
N LEU A 725 33.05 6.18 20.75
CA LEU A 725 33.21 7.52 21.35
C LEU A 725 34.60 8.06 21.16
N THR A 726 35.64 7.24 21.42
CA THR A 726 37.04 7.61 21.24
C THR A 726 37.36 7.90 19.77
N ALA A 727 36.94 7.06 18.84
CA ALA A 727 37.18 7.25 17.42
C ALA A 727 36.60 8.57 16.89
N PHE A 728 35.36 8.92 17.29
CA PHE A 728 34.77 10.19 16.90
C PHE A 728 35.37 11.40 17.63
N ALA A 729 35.73 11.27 18.91
CA ALA A 729 36.36 12.34 19.67
C ALA A 729 37.74 12.71 19.11
N GLU A 730 38.51 11.74 18.63
CA GLU A 730 39.83 11.91 18.02
C GLU A 730 39.75 12.28 16.54
N GLY A 731 38.59 12.41 15.96
CA GLY A 731 38.38 12.77 14.54
C GLY A 731 38.83 11.71 13.55
N LYS A 732 38.92 10.44 13.95
CA LYS A 732 39.31 9.33 13.09
C LYS A 732 38.22 9.04 12.03
N ASP A 733 38.68 8.55 10.86
CA ASP A 733 37.79 7.93 9.87
C ASP A 733 37.15 6.69 10.51
N ILE A 734 35.85 6.73 10.76
CA ILE A 734 35.15 5.67 11.50
C ILE A 734 35.25 4.31 10.78
N HIS A 735 35.19 4.27 9.47
CA HIS A 735 35.30 3.02 8.72
C HIS A 735 36.72 2.44 8.78
N ARG A 736 37.70 3.30 8.72
CA ARG A 736 39.10 2.90 8.90
C ARG A 736 39.36 2.45 10.34
N ALA A 737 38.86 3.16 11.34
CA ALA A 737 38.94 2.78 12.75
C ALA A 737 38.28 1.42 13.02
N THR A 738 37.10 1.20 12.48
CA THR A 738 36.42 -0.09 12.56
C THR A 738 37.21 -1.22 11.91
N ALA A 739 37.79 -0.98 10.74
CA ALA A 739 38.63 -1.95 10.06
C ALA A 739 39.87 -2.29 10.88
N ALA A 740 40.53 -1.28 11.46
CA ALA A 740 41.67 -1.48 12.34
C ALA A 740 41.33 -2.36 13.54
N GLU A 741 40.21 -2.12 14.18
CA GLU A 741 39.71 -2.92 15.31
C GLU A 741 39.34 -4.34 14.92
N VAL A 742 38.54 -4.51 13.87
CA VAL A 742 38.01 -5.82 13.43
C VAL A 742 39.16 -6.70 12.87
N PHE A 743 40.03 -6.14 12.08
CA PHE A 743 41.15 -6.89 11.46
C PHE A 743 42.42 -6.91 12.30
N GLY A 744 42.46 -6.21 13.44
CA GLY A 744 43.58 -6.19 14.34
C GLY A 744 44.86 -5.51 13.74
N LEU A 745 44.67 -4.44 12.97
CA LEU A 745 45.71 -3.74 12.26
C LEU A 745 45.93 -2.33 12.83
N PRO A 746 47.14 -1.75 12.68
CA PRO A 746 47.33 -0.32 12.87
C PRO A 746 46.46 0.48 11.88
N LEU A 747 46.03 1.66 12.30
CA LEU A 747 45.15 2.52 11.49
C LEU A 747 45.73 2.81 10.10
N ASP A 748 47.03 3.05 10.00
CA ASP A 748 47.72 3.35 8.75
C ASP A 748 47.92 2.15 7.82
N SER A 749 47.76 0.93 8.35
CA SER A 749 47.94 -0.32 7.61
C SER A 749 46.63 -0.86 7.02
N VAL A 750 45.52 -0.18 7.23
CA VAL A 750 44.20 -0.58 6.69
C VAL A 750 44.16 -0.35 5.17
N SER A 751 43.87 -1.42 4.42
CA SER A 751 43.67 -1.33 2.96
C SER A 751 42.32 -0.72 2.60
N SER A 752 42.20 -0.23 1.36
CA SER A 752 40.95 0.29 0.83
C SER A 752 39.84 -0.77 0.83
N GLU A 753 40.20 -2.03 0.58
CA GLU A 753 39.26 -3.15 0.61
C GLU A 753 38.75 -3.46 2.04
N GLN A 754 39.69 -3.45 3.01
CA GLN A 754 39.34 -3.64 4.42
C GLN A 754 38.47 -2.51 4.94
N ARG A 755 38.74 -1.26 4.55
CA ARG A 755 37.87 -0.12 4.87
C ARG A 755 36.50 -0.27 4.28
N ARG A 756 36.38 -0.75 3.05
CA ARG A 756 35.08 -1.00 2.39
C ARG A 756 34.32 -2.09 3.11
N SER A 757 34.96 -3.16 3.53
CA SER A 757 34.35 -4.22 4.32
C SER A 757 33.82 -3.70 5.67
N ALA A 758 34.61 -2.88 6.35
CA ALA A 758 34.24 -2.23 7.60
C ALA A 758 33.06 -1.27 7.42
N LYS A 759 33.03 -0.54 6.31
CA LYS A 759 31.88 0.32 5.94
C LYS A 759 30.59 -0.51 5.80
N ALA A 760 30.66 -1.65 5.12
CA ALA A 760 29.54 -2.56 4.98
C ALA A 760 29.09 -3.12 6.34
N ILE A 761 30.00 -3.45 7.23
CA ILE A 761 29.70 -3.91 8.60
C ILE A 761 29.00 -2.80 9.40
N ASN A 762 29.55 -1.59 9.41
CA ASN A 762 28.97 -0.45 10.13
C ASN A 762 27.54 -0.16 9.70
N PHE A 763 27.27 -0.07 8.41
CA PHE A 763 25.94 0.18 7.89
C PHE A 763 25.02 -1.04 8.04
N GLY A 764 25.55 -2.24 7.84
CA GLY A 764 24.78 -3.47 8.02
C GLY A 764 24.22 -3.61 9.42
N LEU A 765 25.01 -3.28 10.43
CA LEU A 765 24.58 -3.33 11.83
C LEU A 765 23.50 -2.29 12.16
N ILE A 766 23.64 -1.08 11.65
CA ILE A 766 22.60 -0.04 11.79
C ILE A 766 21.25 -0.52 11.24
N TYR A 767 21.29 -1.19 10.09
CA TYR A 767 20.07 -1.71 9.46
C TYR A 767 19.65 -3.10 9.95
N GLY A 768 20.32 -3.63 10.97
CA GLY A 768 20.00 -4.93 11.55
C GLY A 768 20.27 -6.12 10.63
N MET A 769 21.28 -5.98 9.75
CA MET A 769 21.65 -7.01 8.79
C MET A 769 22.12 -8.30 9.47
N SER A 770 21.68 -9.44 8.96
CA SER A 770 22.16 -10.76 9.39
C SER A 770 23.53 -11.09 8.78
N ALA A 771 24.19 -12.14 9.33
CA ALA A 771 25.41 -12.68 8.75
C ALA A 771 25.22 -13.09 7.28
N PHE A 772 24.06 -13.63 6.93
CA PHE A 772 23.68 -13.95 5.55
C PHE A 772 23.65 -12.70 4.64
N GLY A 773 23.03 -11.63 5.09
CA GLY A 773 22.97 -10.37 4.36
C GLY A 773 24.35 -9.76 4.14
N LEU A 774 25.18 -9.75 5.18
CA LEU A 774 26.56 -9.28 5.11
C LEU A 774 27.42 -10.12 4.16
N ALA A 775 27.26 -11.44 4.22
CA ALA A 775 27.96 -12.37 3.32
C ALA A 775 27.64 -12.09 1.85
N ARG A 776 26.39 -11.85 1.53
CA ARG A 776 25.96 -11.47 0.16
C ARG A 776 26.55 -10.13 -0.28
N GLN A 777 26.51 -9.14 0.59
CA GLN A 777 27.02 -7.80 0.27
C GLN A 777 28.53 -7.78 0.03
N LEU A 778 29.29 -8.54 0.79
CA LEU A 778 30.74 -8.64 0.68
C LEU A 778 31.22 -9.74 -0.27
N ASN A 779 30.30 -10.57 -0.76
CA ASN A 779 30.62 -11.76 -1.57
C ASN A 779 31.62 -12.69 -0.88
N ILE A 780 31.33 -13.03 0.36
CA ILE A 780 32.14 -13.92 1.22
C ILE A 780 31.26 -15.04 1.78
N PRO A 781 31.85 -16.15 2.26
CA PRO A 781 31.09 -17.19 2.95
C PRO A 781 30.40 -16.68 4.21
N ARG A 782 29.24 -17.24 4.53
CA ARG A 782 28.47 -16.87 5.73
C ARG A 782 29.27 -16.99 7.02
N LYS A 783 30.10 -18.01 7.14
CA LYS A 783 30.98 -18.19 8.32
C LYS A 783 31.97 -17.06 8.51
N GLU A 784 32.52 -16.55 7.41
CA GLU A 784 33.43 -15.43 7.44
C GLU A 784 32.71 -14.12 7.82
N ALA A 785 31.52 -13.89 7.27
CA ALA A 785 30.69 -12.77 7.65
C ALA A 785 30.30 -12.81 9.13
N GLN A 786 29.93 -13.98 9.64
CA GLN A 786 29.64 -14.17 11.07
C GLN A 786 30.87 -13.87 11.94
N LYS A 787 32.04 -14.30 11.51
CA LYS A 787 33.31 -14.01 12.19
C LYS A 787 33.57 -12.50 12.26
N TYR A 788 33.34 -11.75 11.19
CA TYR A 788 33.50 -10.29 11.19
C TYR A 788 32.51 -9.62 12.14
N MET A 789 31.26 -10.07 12.18
CA MET A 789 30.26 -9.57 13.12
C MET A 789 30.66 -9.86 14.57
N ASP A 790 31.12 -11.05 14.87
CA ASP A 790 31.58 -11.44 16.22
C ASP A 790 32.77 -10.59 16.64
N LEU A 791 33.72 -10.37 15.77
CA LEU A 791 34.90 -9.49 16.03
C LEU A 791 34.48 -8.05 16.27
N TYR A 792 33.51 -7.56 15.49
CA TYR A 792 32.95 -6.22 15.69
C TYR A 792 32.37 -6.06 17.09
N PHE A 793 31.51 -6.99 17.52
CA PHE A 793 30.89 -6.92 18.84
C PHE A 793 31.86 -7.17 19.98
N GLU A 794 32.92 -7.93 19.75
CA GLU A 794 34.02 -8.08 20.73
C GLU A 794 34.74 -6.77 20.91
N ARG A 795 34.99 -6.02 19.83
CA ARG A 795 35.72 -4.72 19.87
C ARG A 795 34.83 -3.55 20.26
N TYR A 796 33.52 -3.66 19.95
CA TYR A 796 32.51 -2.65 20.29
C TYR A 796 31.39 -3.28 21.12
N PRO A 797 31.65 -3.74 22.35
CA PRO A 797 30.69 -4.45 23.16
C PRO A 797 29.48 -3.58 23.54
N GLY A 798 29.65 -2.28 23.67
CA GLY A 798 28.56 -1.34 23.95
C GLY A 798 27.49 -1.32 22.89
N VAL A 799 27.85 -1.57 21.63
CA VAL A 799 26.87 -1.66 20.52
C VAL A 799 25.95 -2.86 20.70
N LEU A 800 26.51 -4.02 21.03
CA LEU A 800 25.70 -5.23 21.26
C LEU A 800 24.78 -5.06 22.48
N GLU A 801 25.28 -4.50 23.57
CA GLU A 801 24.47 -4.19 24.76
C GLU A 801 23.30 -3.25 24.43
N TYR A 802 23.57 -2.23 23.63
CA TYR A 802 22.54 -1.31 23.15
C TYR A 802 21.45 -2.04 22.34
N MET A 803 21.84 -2.90 21.41
CA MET A 803 20.91 -3.67 20.58
C MET A 803 20.03 -4.59 21.43
N GLU A 804 20.62 -5.33 22.37
CA GLU A 804 19.90 -6.24 23.27
C GLU A 804 18.94 -5.49 24.19
N ARG A 805 19.40 -4.38 24.78
CA ARG A 805 18.57 -3.51 25.61
C ARG A 805 17.40 -2.91 24.85
N THR A 806 17.64 -2.46 23.62
CA THR A 806 16.62 -1.85 22.77
C THR A 806 15.56 -2.87 22.37
N ARG A 807 15.94 -4.09 22.00
CA ARG A 807 15.00 -5.19 21.71
C ARG A 807 14.15 -5.54 22.95
N ALA A 808 14.78 -5.61 24.11
CA ALA A 808 14.08 -5.90 25.37
C ALA A 808 13.07 -4.81 25.72
N GLN A 809 13.45 -3.54 25.60
CA GLN A 809 12.57 -2.41 25.81
C GLN A 809 11.39 -2.40 24.81
N ALA A 810 11.67 -2.71 23.54
CA ALA A 810 10.63 -2.80 22.53
C ALA A 810 9.60 -3.89 22.85
N LYS A 811 10.04 -5.04 23.32
CA LYS A 811 9.14 -6.14 23.76
C LYS A 811 8.30 -5.77 24.97
N GLU A 812 8.87 -5.05 25.93
CA GLU A 812 8.19 -4.62 27.15
C GLU A 812 7.19 -3.49 26.88
N GLN A 813 7.60 -2.46 26.16
CA GLN A 813 6.82 -1.23 25.94
C GLN A 813 5.93 -1.28 24.68
N GLY A 814 6.30 -2.08 23.69
CA GLY A 814 5.65 -2.10 22.39
C GLY A 814 6.11 -1.01 21.41
N TYR A 815 7.08 -0.19 21.81
CA TYR A 815 7.63 0.88 20.99
C TYR A 815 9.09 1.15 21.35
N VAL A 816 9.77 1.89 20.46
CA VAL A 816 11.08 2.49 20.72
C VAL A 816 11.00 3.99 20.54
N GLU A 817 11.94 4.73 21.18
CA GLU A 817 11.97 6.18 21.12
C GLU A 817 13.29 6.70 20.57
N THR A 818 13.21 7.84 19.88
CA THR A 818 14.38 8.65 19.54
C THR A 818 14.89 9.40 20.77
N LEU A 819 16.04 10.02 20.63
CA LEU A 819 16.65 10.84 21.70
C LEU A 819 15.70 11.94 22.22
N ASP A 820 14.93 12.56 21.32
CA ASP A 820 14.00 13.64 21.64
C ASP A 820 12.58 13.17 21.99
N GLY A 821 12.32 11.86 21.92
CA GLY A 821 11.07 11.27 22.37
C GLY A 821 10.09 10.86 21.27
N ARG A 822 10.48 10.89 20.00
CA ARG A 822 9.64 10.35 18.91
C ARG A 822 9.50 8.85 19.05
N ARG A 823 8.28 8.33 18.94
CA ARG A 823 8.00 6.90 19.09
C ARG A 823 7.79 6.20 17.75
N LEU A 824 8.28 4.98 17.65
CA LEU A 824 7.85 4.01 16.66
C LEU A 824 7.23 2.82 17.38
N TYR A 825 5.94 2.60 17.19
CA TYR A 825 5.22 1.43 17.71
C TYR A 825 5.51 0.21 16.84
N LEU A 826 5.70 -0.94 17.49
CA LEU A 826 6.13 -2.19 16.87
C LEU A 826 5.12 -3.30 17.20
N PRO A 827 3.96 -3.34 16.52
CA PRO A 827 2.92 -4.32 16.81
C PRO A 827 3.39 -5.77 16.60
N ASP A 828 4.36 -6.00 15.71
CA ASP A 828 4.88 -7.33 15.40
C ASP A 828 6.06 -7.79 16.27
N ILE A 829 6.44 -7.02 17.29
CA ILE A 829 7.62 -7.35 18.13
C ILE A 829 7.47 -8.67 18.90
N LYS A 830 6.25 -9.05 19.22
CA LYS A 830 5.90 -10.31 19.87
C LYS A 830 5.20 -11.29 18.94
N SER A 831 5.26 -11.07 17.63
CA SER A 831 4.61 -11.96 16.66
C SER A 831 5.19 -13.37 16.76
N SER A 832 4.32 -14.38 16.67
CA SER A 832 4.71 -15.78 16.54
C SER A 832 5.32 -16.09 15.16
N ASN A 833 5.03 -15.27 14.16
CA ASN A 833 5.67 -15.35 12.85
C ASN A 833 7.11 -14.83 12.96
N GLY A 834 8.10 -15.73 12.79
CA GLY A 834 9.50 -15.40 12.94
C GLY A 834 10.00 -14.33 11.99
N ALA A 835 9.51 -14.27 10.76
CA ALA A 835 9.89 -13.26 9.77
C ALA A 835 9.38 -11.87 10.17
N ARG A 836 8.14 -11.76 10.63
CA ARG A 836 7.54 -10.50 11.12
C ARG A 836 8.24 -10.02 12.39
N ARG A 837 8.49 -10.92 13.33
CA ARG A 837 9.22 -10.59 14.56
C ARG A 837 10.63 -10.12 14.26
N ALA A 838 11.36 -10.78 13.38
CA ALA A 838 12.71 -10.37 12.96
C ALA A 838 12.70 -8.98 12.28
N GLY A 839 11.69 -8.70 11.46
CA GLY A 839 11.48 -7.38 10.86
C GLY A 839 11.23 -6.29 11.90
N ALA A 840 10.40 -6.57 12.90
CA ALA A 840 10.14 -5.67 14.02
C ALA A 840 11.39 -5.45 14.89
N GLU A 841 12.18 -6.46 15.14
CA GLU A 841 13.45 -6.35 15.87
C GLU A 841 14.47 -5.48 15.14
N ARG A 842 14.58 -5.61 13.82
CA ARG A 842 15.42 -4.72 13.00
C ARG A 842 14.94 -3.28 13.05
N ALA A 843 13.64 -3.07 12.92
CA ALA A 843 13.03 -1.74 13.03
C ALA A 843 13.27 -1.13 14.42
N ALA A 844 13.22 -1.93 15.49
CA ALA A 844 13.50 -1.49 16.86
C ALA A 844 14.91 -0.93 17.03
N ILE A 845 15.89 -1.54 16.37
CA ILE A 845 17.30 -1.09 16.44
C ILE A 845 17.52 0.13 15.54
N ASN A 846 16.96 0.12 14.33
CA ASN A 846 17.18 1.16 13.34
C ASN A 846 16.42 2.46 13.64
N ALA A 847 15.19 2.37 14.12
CA ALA A 847 14.32 3.53 14.29
C ALA A 847 14.87 4.61 15.24
N PRO A 848 15.47 4.29 16.40
CA PRO A 848 16.07 5.33 17.25
C PRO A 848 17.16 6.12 16.57
N MET A 849 17.98 5.48 15.74
CA MET A 849 19.07 6.13 15.02
C MET A 849 18.55 6.97 13.86
N GLN A 850 17.75 6.37 13.01
CA GLN A 850 17.18 7.04 11.83
C GLN A 850 16.23 8.17 12.24
N GLY A 851 15.40 7.94 13.24
CA GLY A 851 14.49 8.94 13.76
C GLY A 851 15.20 10.09 14.46
N THR A 852 16.26 9.81 15.22
CA THR A 852 17.08 10.86 15.85
C THR A 852 17.80 11.70 14.78
N ALA A 853 18.32 11.08 13.73
CA ALA A 853 18.88 11.81 12.60
C ALA A 853 17.86 12.74 11.95
N ALA A 854 16.64 12.26 11.75
CA ALA A 854 15.53 13.06 11.24
C ALA A 854 15.19 14.25 12.16
N ASP A 855 15.14 14.02 13.45
CA ASP A 855 14.88 15.07 14.46
C ASP A 855 15.98 16.14 14.44
N ILE A 856 17.24 15.74 14.31
CA ILE A 856 18.39 16.66 14.23
C ILE A 856 18.31 17.54 12.99
N ILE A 857 18.05 16.96 11.81
CA ILE A 857 17.96 17.76 10.57
C ILE A 857 16.75 18.70 10.59
N LYS A 858 15.65 18.28 11.17
CA LYS A 858 14.46 19.13 11.34
C LYS A 858 14.74 20.30 12.29
N ARG A 859 15.42 20.07 13.38
CA ARG A 859 15.87 21.14 14.30
C ARG A 859 16.82 22.11 13.59
N ALA A 860 17.75 21.58 12.79
CA ALA A 860 18.66 22.40 11.99
C ALA A 860 17.90 23.27 11.00
N MET A 861 16.90 22.72 10.31
CA MET A 861 16.04 23.49 9.40
C MET A 861 15.31 24.63 10.12
N ILE A 862 14.77 24.38 11.30
CA ILE A 862 14.09 25.39 12.10
C ILE A 862 15.05 26.51 12.52
N ALA A 863 16.23 26.15 13.01
CA ALA A 863 17.23 27.12 13.44
C ALA A 863 17.77 27.98 12.27
N VAL A 864 18.03 27.34 11.14
CA VAL A 864 18.47 28.03 9.92
C VAL A 864 17.39 28.98 9.41
N ASP A 865 16.14 28.54 9.35
CA ASP A 865 15.01 29.36 8.91
C ASP A 865 14.80 30.58 9.82
N GLU A 866 14.92 30.40 11.11
CA GLU A 866 14.85 31.53 12.07
C GLU A 866 15.94 32.55 11.82
N TRP A 867 17.18 32.12 11.59
CA TRP A 867 18.27 32.99 11.22
C TRP A 867 17.99 33.74 9.90
N LEU A 868 17.52 33.03 8.86
CA LEU A 868 17.19 33.63 7.56
C LEU A 868 16.11 34.72 7.69
N ARG A 869 15.13 34.51 8.55
CA ARG A 869 14.04 35.49 8.79
C ARG A 869 14.49 36.68 9.61
N SER A 870 15.35 36.50 10.60
CA SER A 870 15.78 37.55 11.50
C SER A 870 16.84 38.46 10.89
N GLU A 871 17.87 37.89 10.27
CA GLU A 871 19.01 38.64 9.70
C GLU A 871 18.85 38.95 8.20
N LYS A 872 17.94 38.26 7.52
CA LYS A 872 17.62 38.43 6.09
C LYS A 872 18.83 38.49 5.16
N PRO A 873 19.78 37.54 5.26
CA PRO A 873 20.88 37.44 4.31
C PRO A 873 20.36 37.11 2.91
N ARG A 874 21.16 37.33 1.89
CA ARG A 874 20.80 36.94 0.51
C ARG A 874 20.99 35.45 0.28
N VAL A 875 20.17 34.67 0.94
CA VAL A 875 20.20 33.20 0.99
C VAL A 875 18.78 32.67 0.95
N ARG A 876 18.60 31.55 0.25
CA ARG A 876 17.36 30.77 0.29
C ARG A 876 17.70 29.32 0.61
N MET A 877 16.99 28.72 1.55
CA MET A 877 17.01 27.28 1.75
C MET A 877 16.05 26.67 0.72
N ILE A 878 16.57 25.81 -0.16
CA ILE A 878 15.82 25.34 -1.33
C ILE A 878 15.50 23.85 -1.31
N MET A 879 16.28 23.03 -0.64
CA MET A 879 16.06 21.58 -0.56
C MET A 879 16.52 21.00 0.77
N GLN A 880 15.86 19.94 1.16
CA GLN A 880 16.32 18.96 2.14
C GLN A 880 16.31 17.58 1.49
N VAL A 881 17.46 16.93 1.42
CA VAL A 881 17.62 15.62 0.78
C VAL A 881 18.56 14.76 1.65
N HIS A 882 18.07 13.59 2.11
CA HIS A 882 18.79 12.73 3.05
C HIS A 882 19.22 13.49 4.32
N ASP A 883 20.50 13.60 4.59
CA ASP A 883 21.07 14.30 5.74
C ASP A 883 21.66 15.68 5.36
N GLU A 884 21.16 16.26 4.29
CA GLU A 884 21.70 17.43 3.60
C GLU A 884 20.68 18.56 3.53
N LEU A 885 21.17 19.79 3.73
CA LEU A 885 20.44 21.01 3.42
C LEU A 885 21.11 21.71 2.25
N VAL A 886 20.34 22.16 1.29
CA VAL A 886 20.83 22.82 0.07
C VAL A 886 20.28 24.24 0.01
N PHE A 887 21.17 25.18 -0.33
CA PHE A 887 20.91 26.62 -0.32
C PHE A 887 21.32 27.26 -1.65
N GLU A 888 20.64 28.35 -1.98
CA GLU A 888 21.14 29.35 -2.93
C GLU A 888 21.74 30.51 -2.12
N VAL A 889 23.01 30.80 -2.34
CA VAL A 889 23.76 31.82 -1.58
C VAL A 889 24.36 32.85 -2.52
N HIS A 890 24.17 34.14 -2.26
CA HIS A 890 24.81 35.20 -3.02
C HIS A 890 26.33 35.11 -2.87
N LYS A 891 27.04 35.22 -3.99
CA LYS A 891 28.51 35.08 -4.03
C LYS A 891 29.25 35.96 -3.02
N ASP A 892 28.77 37.20 -2.80
CA ASP A 892 29.41 38.15 -1.87
C ASP A 892 29.27 37.73 -0.40
N GLU A 893 28.33 36.89 -0.07
CA GLU A 893 28.04 36.43 1.31
C GLU A 893 28.45 34.99 1.55
N LEU A 894 29.11 34.34 0.56
CA LEU A 894 29.34 32.90 0.59
C LEU A 894 30.12 32.45 1.85
N ASP A 895 31.22 33.09 2.18
CA ASP A 895 32.08 32.69 3.31
C ASP A 895 31.36 32.86 4.66
N ALA A 896 30.75 34.01 4.89
CA ALA A 896 30.03 34.32 6.12
C ALA A 896 28.80 33.40 6.31
N VAL A 897 28.05 33.17 5.24
CA VAL A 897 26.86 32.30 5.25
C VAL A 897 27.24 30.84 5.46
N SER A 898 28.27 30.36 4.77
CA SER A 898 28.78 28.96 4.93
C SER A 898 29.15 28.68 6.37
N LYS A 899 29.89 29.63 7.00
CA LYS A 899 30.25 29.54 8.40
C LYS A 899 29.06 29.52 9.35
N LYS A 900 28.05 30.34 9.08
CA LYS A 900 26.85 30.42 9.90
C LYS A 900 25.98 29.15 9.77
N ILE A 901 25.81 28.63 8.58
CA ILE A 901 25.11 27.37 8.34
C ILE A 901 25.80 26.22 9.05
N HIS A 902 27.10 26.13 8.92
CA HIS A 902 27.92 25.14 9.60
C HIS A 902 27.71 25.20 11.12
N GLU A 903 27.81 26.37 11.73
CA GLU A 903 27.57 26.59 13.15
C GLU A 903 26.18 26.18 13.61
N LEU A 904 25.13 26.62 12.89
CA LEU A 904 23.74 26.31 13.24
C LEU A 904 23.44 24.82 13.15
N MET A 905 23.94 24.15 12.13
CA MET A 905 23.72 22.72 11.95
C MET A 905 24.47 21.88 12.99
N GLU A 906 25.72 22.20 13.30
CA GLU A 906 26.51 21.50 14.31
C GLU A 906 25.95 21.68 15.73
N ASN A 907 25.32 22.81 16.01
CA ASN A 907 24.75 23.15 17.31
C ASN A 907 23.25 22.83 17.44
N SER A 908 22.66 22.15 16.45
CA SER A 908 21.23 21.80 16.48
C SER A 908 20.86 20.83 17.59
N THR A 909 21.82 20.02 18.04
CA THR A 909 21.70 19.15 19.22
C THR A 909 23.09 18.89 19.80
N THR A 910 23.11 18.41 21.07
CA THR A 910 24.34 18.03 21.74
C THR A 910 24.37 16.52 21.96
N LEU A 911 25.38 15.86 21.35
CA LEU A 911 25.65 14.44 21.52
C LEU A 911 26.94 14.24 22.31
N ALA A 912 27.18 13.02 22.80
CA ALA A 912 28.42 12.62 23.42
C ALA A 912 29.65 12.68 22.47
N VAL A 913 29.40 12.75 21.19
CA VAL A 913 30.38 12.96 20.10
C VAL A 913 30.02 14.22 19.33
N PRO A 914 30.99 14.92 18.73
CA PRO A 914 30.71 16.12 17.95
C PRO A 914 29.90 15.77 16.68
N LEU A 915 28.94 16.62 16.33
CA LEU A 915 28.37 16.60 15.01
C LEU A 915 29.28 17.32 14.06
N LEU A 916 29.58 16.73 12.92
CA LEU A 916 30.36 17.35 11.86
C LEU A 916 29.50 17.59 10.63
N VAL A 917 29.63 18.79 10.08
CA VAL A 917 28.90 19.19 8.87
C VAL A 917 29.92 19.57 7.81
N GLU A 918 29.80 18.96 6.65
CA GLU A 918 30.59 19.28 5.46
C GLU A 918 29.84 20.28 4.61
N VAL A 919 30.45 21.45 4.36
CA VAL A 919 29.85 22.51 3.55
C VAL A 919 30.64 22.66 2.26
N GLY A 920 29.97 22.48 1.14
CA GLY A 920 30.55 22.68 -0.19
C GLY A 920 29.75 23.70 -0.97
N SER A 921 30.38 24.31 -1.98
CA SER A 921 29.70 25.25 -2.87
C SER A 921 30.09 24.99 -4.32
N GLY A 922 29.22 25.37 -5.23
CA GLY A 922 29.43 25.20 -6.64
C GLY A 922 28.34 25.86 -7.48
N GLU A 923 28.48 25.82 -8.78
CA GLU A 923 27.50 26.38 -9.71
C GLU A 923 26.26 25.52 -9.87
N ASN A 924 26.35 24.26 -9.48
CA ASN A 924 25.25 23.32 -9.44
C ASN A 924 25.35 22.42 -8.20
N TRP A 925 24.31 21.65 -7.96
CA TRP A 925 24.24 20.79 -6.78
C TRP A 925 25.32 19.70 -6.76
N ASP A 926 25.68 19.11 -7.92
CA ASP A 926 26.75 18.11 -7.99
C ASP A 926 28.10 18.68 -7.57
N GLN A 927 28.45 19.89 -8.03
CA GLN A 927 29.70 20.56 -7.65
C GLN A 927 29.73 20.93 -6.15
N ALA A 928 28.59 21.26 -5.59
CA ALA A 928 28.47 21.63 -4.18
C ALA A 928 28.53 20.43 -3.24
N HIS A 929 28.16 19.27 -3.74
CA HIS A 929 28.04 18.04 -2.92
C HIS A 929 29.43 17.36 -2.70
#